data_5d23f78ddec80e718745223e97185912
#
_entry.id   5d23f78ddec80e718745223e97185912
#
_cell.length_a   1.000
_cell.length_b   1.000
_cell.length_c   1.000
_cell.angle_alpha   90.00
_cell.angle_beta   90.00
_cell.angle_gamma   90.00
#
_symmetry.space_group_name_H-M   'P 1'
#
loop_
_entity.id
_entity.type
_entity.pdbx_description
1 polymer ?
#
loop_
_entity_poly.entity_id
_entity_poly.type
_entity_poly.pdbx_seq_one_letter_code
_entity_poly.pdbx_strand_id
1 'polypeptide(L)'
;MKKRKDSFWGLHFDFHAKPEDGVLGASLTEESIRKICQLLKPDFIQIDCKGHPGWTSYPSKLGNAVPEFAQDTLRLWRRVTREENVALYMHYSGVYDVKYCSEHPEQKVLMANGYYHFGSTRLNGSYADDLLIPQLMEIAGEYEVDGAWIDGECWMALADFKKETLDAFEKETGISLNGKAPATKDDDYYYEYRDYNRELFKRYLSHYIDTVHEKYPDFEICSNWAFSDHMPEAVSVNVDFLSGDLNPINSFNSARYAARALAQQEGYAWDLMSWNFRTAVGAHSAYVAKHVNQLKQEASAVIAVGGAYQDYVPQNRDGSPKMWEVKNLKELSSFVLERKPFCHRGKQIHQVALLLSTYDRYIEAEHLYSRTGFERTMGLSSLLCDIGESLEIVSEHTLKKSINEYKMIVIPELYSGLESETIESLLAYAKNGGALVLAGKNTCSIFASAGAPFDCKRQQEFVGIPVEKSEDGHNNSSNDKYLPYCFTMDKATYGALFSPCEIVASGEVNALFSINPTTPLANLAVTVPYGSGKITAIGFDIGSQYLNGAQFMHRELMRKISNSLYEPIVKIDSALGRLEIVALNKDEKTMIQLVNAGGSHADGASATDDYIPPVLDVKLTLSLSSTPKKLILQPEGKELPFTLTPNGKISVSIPRIDLHSIIEIKKESL
;
A
#
# COMPACT_ATOMS: atom_id res chain seq x y z
N MET A 1 18.47 18.89 -13.57
CA MET A 1 17.51 17.83 -13.95
C MET A 1 16.32 17.87 -12.99
N LYS A 2 15.20 17.27 -13.35
CA LYS A 2 14.04 17.19 -12.45
C LYS A 2 14.39 16.33 -11.26
N LYS A 3 14.02 16.76 -10.07
CA LYS A 3 14.09 15.96 -8.84
C LYS A 3 12.85 15.10 -8.68
N ARG A 4 12.92 14.02 -7.90
CA ARG A 4 11.77 13.13 -7.66
C ARG A 4 10.55 13.88 -7.12
N LYS A 5 10.75 14.86 -6.26
CA LYS A 5 9.69 15.74 -5.74
C LYS A 5 8.89 16.50 -6.80
N ASP A 6 9.47 16.77 -7.98
CA ASP A 6 8.83 17.49 -9.08
C ASP A 6 8.30 16.54 -10.17
N SER A 7 8.52 15.24 -9.99
CA SER A 7 8.16 14.19 -10.92
C SER A 7 6.76 13.65 -10.61
N PHE A 8 6.01 13.30 -11.64
CA PHE A 8 4.65 12.76 -11.53
C PHE A 8 4.43 11.50 -12.37
N TRP A 9 5.10 11.39 -13.52
CA TRP A 9 5.02 10.27 -14.42
C TRP A 9 6.40 9.70 -14.69
N GLY A 10 6.59 8.41 -14.42
CA GLY A 10 7.83 7.69 -14.61
C GLY A 10 7.69 6.37 -15.35
N LEU A 11 8.83 5.87 -15.82
CA LEU A 11 8.96 4.56 -16.44
C LEU A 11 10.06 3.77 -15.73
N HIS A 12 9.83 2.49 -15.55
CA HIS A 12 10.81 1.56 -15.04
C HIS A 12 11.10 0.46 -16.08
N PHE A 13 12.36 0.28 -16.40
CA PHE A 13 12.84 -0.77 -17.32
C PHE A 13 13.78 -1.69 -16.56
N ASP A 14 13.42 -2.97 -16.48
CA ASP A 14 14.19 -3.94 -15.73
C ASP A 14 14.17 -5.31 -16.38
N PHE A 15 15.25 -6.08 -16.21
CA PHE A 15 15.39 -7.45 -16.70
C PHE A 15 16.29 -8.32 -15.83
N HIS A 16 16.86 -7.78 -14.76
CA HIS A 16 17.76 -8.50 -13.84
C HIS A 16 18.86 -9.25 -14.58
N ALA A 17 19.84 -8.51 -15.06
CA ALA A 17 20.93 -9.02 -15.90
C ALA A 17 21.62 -10.26 -15.32
N LYS A 18 21.97 -11.20 -16.22
CA LYS A 18 22.67 -12.46 -15.92
C LYS A 18 23.72 -12.75 -16.98
N PRO A 19 24.75 -13.56 -16.67
CA PRO A 19 25.77 -13.95 -17.63
C PRO A 19 25.22 -14.65 -18.89
N GLU A 20 24.08 -15.35 -18.74
CA GLU A 20 23.43 -16.12 -19.82
C GLU A 20 22.68 -15.25 -20.83
N ASP A 21 22.53 -13.95 -20.57
CA ASP A 21 21.77 -13.03 -21.43
C ASP A 21 22.48 -12.68 -22.75
N GLY A 22 23.71 -13.12 -22.91
CA GLY A 22 24.53 -12.85 -24.08
C GLY A 22 25.13 -11.45 -24.09
N VAL A 23 25.18 -10.82 -25.26
CA VAL A 23 25.83 -9.52 -25.45
C VAL A 23 24.87 -8.38 -25.12
N LEU A 24 25.08 -7.70 -23.99
CA LEU A 24 24.20 -6.59 -23.59
C LEU A 24 24.38 -5.37 -24.50
N GLY A 25 23.27 -4.70 -24.76
CA GLY A 25 23.21 -3.51 -25.60
C GLY A 25 23.27 -3.76 -27.09
N ALA A 26 23.17 -5.05 -27.55
CA ALA A 26 23.28 -5.40 -28.97
C ALA A 26 22.19 -4.72 -29.82
N SER A 27 20.95 -4.63 -29.33
CA SER A 27 19.81 -4.01 -30.01
C SER A 27 19.42 -2.65 -29.42
N LEU A 28 20.14 -2.16 -28.40
CA LEU A 28 19.87 -0.87 -27.80
C LEU A 28 20.38 0.25 -28.70
N THR A 29 19.51 1.21 -29.05
CA THR A 29 19.87 2.33 -29.91
C THR A 29 19.48 3.67 -29.28
N GLU A 30 20.20 4.72 -29.65
CA GLU A 30 19.87 6.10 -29.28
C GLU A 30 18.45 6.47 -29.75
N GLU A 31 18.07 6.07 -30.95
CA GLU A 31 16.75 6.31 -31.51
C GLU A 31 15.63 5.68 -30.67
N SER A 32 15.81 4.44 -30.18
CA SER A 32 14.83 3.78 -29.33
C SER A 32 14.60 4.52 -28.00
N ILE A 33 15.67 4.95 -27.35
CA ILE A 33 15.59 5.70 -26.08
C ILE A 33 14.94 7.07 -26.32
N ARG A 34 15.38 7.82 -27.34
CA ARG A 34 14.82 9.12 -27.70
C ARG A 34 13.33 9.03 -28.00
N LYS A 35 12.91 8.00 -28.73
CA LYS A 35 11.51 7.76 -29.04
C LYS A 35 10.66 7.49 -27.79
N ILE A 36 11.19 6.77 -26.81
CA ILE A 36 10.53 6.59 -25.51
C ILE A 36 10.30 7.95 -24.85
N CYS A 37 11.34 8.76 -24.70
CA CYS A 37 11.26 10.08 -24.07
C CYS A 37 10.23 10.98 -24.78
N GLN A 38 10.25 11.02 -26.11
CA GLN A 38 9.38 11.89 -26.89
C GLN A 38 7.92 11.39 -26.97
N LEU A 39 7.71 10.07 -27.00
CA LEU A 39 6.37 9.48 -27.11
C LEU A 39 5.63 9.52 -25.76
N LEU A 40 6.31 9.18 -24.67
CA LEU A 40 5.71 8.97 -23.35
C LEU A 40 5.93 10.17 -22.41
N LYS A 41 6.88 11.06 -22.73
CA LYS A 41 7.18 12.30 -21.99
C LYS A 41 7.31 12.08 -20.48
N PRO A 42 8.11 11.11 -20.02
CA PRO A 42 8.27 10.86 -18.60
C PRO A 42 9.03 12.01 -17.93
N ASP A 43 8.75 12.24 -16.65
CA ASP A 43 9.56 13.13 -15.82
C ASP A 43 10.90 12.44 -15.44
N PHE A 44 10.88 11.13 -15.28
CA PHE A 44 12.04 10.28 -15.02
C PHE A 44 11.93 8.91 -15.68
N ILE A 45 13.08 8.29 -15.90
CA ILE A 45 13.21 6.88 -16.29
C ILE A 45 14.12 6.21 -15.27
N GLN A 46 13.74 5.01 -14.83
CA GLN A 46 14.51 4.14 -13.97
C GLN A 46 14.88 2.90 -14.78
N ILE A 47 16.16 2.54 -14.84
CA ILE A 47 16.62 1.38 -15.61
C ILE A 47 17.36 0.37 -14.73
N ASP A 48 17.41 -0.89 -15.15
CA ASP A 48 18.23 -1.91 -14.50
C ASP A 48 19.69 -1.50 -14.46
N CYS A 49 20.28 -1.60 -13.28
CA CYS A 49 21.70 -1.39 -13.04
C CYS A 49 22.32 -2.65 -12.49
N LYS A 50 21.76 -3.19 -11.41
CA LYS A 50 22.13 -4.46 -10.81
C LYS A 50 20.88 -5.07 -10.15
N GLY A 51 20.32 -6.10 -10.75
CA GLY A 51 19.23 -6.86 -10.18
C GLY A 51 19.67 -7.88 -9.12
N HIS A 52 18.74 -8.64 -8.58
CA HIS A 52 18.96 -9.65 -7.53
C HIS A 52 20.01 -10.74 -7.87
N PRO A 53 20.22 -11.12 -9.16
CA PRO A 53 21.30 -12.03 -9.49
C PRO A 53 22.70 -11.49 -9.13
N GLY A 54 22.86 -10.18 -8.92
CA GLY A 54 24.09 -9.53 -8.49
C GLY A 54 25.04 -9.12 -9.62
N TRP A 55 24.58 -9.18 -10.89
CA TRP A 55 25.33 -8.77 -12.07
C TRP A 55 24.90 -7.40 -12.56
N THR A 56 25.88 -6.55 -12.91
CA THR A 56 25.54 -5.24 -13.48
C THR A 56 25.24 -5.34 -14.97
N SER A 57 24.24 -4.55 -15.41
CA SER A 57 23.85 -4.38 -16.81
C SER A 57 24.62 -3.28 -17.53
N TYR A 58 25.67 -2.74 -16.90
CA TYR A 58 26.62 -1.78 -17.46
C TYR A 58 28.05 -2.25 -17.14
N PRO A 59 29.09 -1.79 -17.87
CA PRO A 59 30.46 -2.23 -17.67
C PRO A 59 31.10 -1.61 -16.42
N SER A 60 30.64 -2.05 -15.23
CA SER A 60 31.19 -1.65 -13.95
C SER A 60 32.65 -2.08 -13.80
N LYS A 61 33.44 -1.23 -13.17
CA LYS A 61 34.87 -1.51 -12.87
C LYS A 61 35.04 -2.37 -11.61
N LEU A 62 33.99 -2.69 -10.90
CA LEU A 62 34.02 -3.36 -9.59
C LEU A 62 33.87 -4.90 -9.68
N GLY A 63 33.99 -5.48 -10.86
CA GLY A 63 34.17 -6.93 -11.04
C GLY A 63 32.92 -7.79 -11.09
N ASN A 64 31.73 -7.19 -11.06
CA ASN A 64 30.47 -7.92 -11.14
C ASN A 64 29.64 -7.61 -12.41
N ALA A 65 30.27 -7.08 -13.45
CA ALA A 65 29.62 -6.85 -14.72
C ALA A 65 29.35 -8.17 -15.45
N VAL A 66 28.25 -8.23 -16.25
CA VAL A 66 28.04 -9.36 -17.17
C VAL A 66 29.24 -9.46 -18.16
N PRO A 67 29.53 -10.67 -18.70
CA PRO A 67 30.77 -10.90 -19.45
C PRO A 67 30.91 -10.08 -20.72
N GLU A 68 29.81 -9.75 -21.42
CA GLU A 68 29.89 -9.18 -22.77
C GLU A 68 28.92 -7.98 -22.95
N PHE A 69 29.48 -6.91 -23.52
CA PHE A 69 28.75 -5.70 -23.91
C PHE A 69 29.03 -5.34 -25.37
N ALA A 70 28.01 -5.02 -26.14
CA ALA A 70 28.18 -4.39 -27.45
C ALA A 70 28.54 -2.91 -27.31
N GLN A 71 28.12 -2.29 -26.22
CA GLN A 71 28.36 -0.88 -25.92
C GLN A 71 28.08 -0.62 -24.44
N ASP A 72 28.53 0.52 -23.91
CA ASP A 72 28.18 0.99 -22.59
C ASP A 72 26.70 1.44 -22.55
N THR A 73 25.85 0.56 -22.06
CA THR A 73 24.40 0.74 -22.04
C THR A 73 23.98 1.92 -21.18
N LEU A 74 24.57 2.07 -19.99
CA LEU A 74 24.25 3.13 -19.04
C LEU A 74 24.66 4.51 -19.59
N ARG A 75 25.85 4.61 -20.21
CA ARG A 75 26.30 5.85 -20.83
C ARG A 75 25.41 6.29 -21.97
N LEU A 76 24.87 5.33 -22.75
CA LEU A 76 23.92 5.62 -23.82
C LEU A 76 22.59 6.14 -23.26
N TRP A 77 22.02 5.46 -22.25
CA TRP A 77 20.80 5.93 -21.59
C TRP A 77 21.00 7.33 -21.00
N ARG A 78 22.12 7.54 -20.26
CA ARG A 78 22.39 8.85 -19.63
C ARG A 78 22.52 9.98 -20.62
N ARG A 79 23.22 9.76 -21.73
CA ARG A 79 23.38 10.80 -22.76
C ARG A 79 22.03 11.22 -23.32
N VAL A 80 21.19 10.26 -23.77
CA VAL A 80 19.92 10.58 -24.41
C VAL A 80 18.92 11.20 -23.42
N THR A 81 18.81 10.64 -22.21
CA THR A 81 17.87 11.19 -21.19
C THR A 81 18.25 12.63 -20.80
N ARG A 82 19.57 12.94 -20.75
CA ARG A 82 20.04 14.31 -20.51
C ARG A 82 19.64 15.24 -21.64
N GLU A 83 19.80 14.85 -22.90
CA GLU A 83 19.41 15.64 -24.07
C GLU A 83 17.88 15.88 -24.12
N GLU A 84 17.09 14.89 -23.72
CA GLU A 84 15.62 14.98 -23.66
C GLU A 84 15.08 15.61 -22.35
N ASN A 85 15.97 16.07 -21.44
CA ASN A 85 15.62 16.62 -20.13
C ASN A 85 14.74 15.69 -19.26
N VAL A 86 15.06 14.39 -19.28
CA VAL A 86 14.44 13.35 -18.47
C VAL A 86 15.45 12.92 -17.39
N ALA A 87 15.01 12.82 -16.14
CA ALA A 87 15.87 12.33 -15.08
C ALA A 87 16.11 10.81 -15.23
N LEU A 88 17.32 10.34 -14.86
CA LEU A 88 17.69 8.95 -14.94
C LEU A 88 18.01 8.40 -13.55
N TYR A 89 17.26 7.41 -13.13
CA TYR A 89 17.47 6.68 -11.88
C TYR A 89 17.88 5.23 -12.17
N MET A 90 18.51 4.60 -11.19
CA MET A 90 18.98 3.22 -11.34
C MET A 90 18.19 2.28 -10.43
N HIS A 91 17.69 1.18 -10.98
CA HIS A 91 17.26 0.04 -10.19
C HIS A 91 18.49 -0.73 -9.73
N TYR A 92 18.66 -0.88 -8.41
CA TYR A 92 19.81 -1.50 -7.81
C TYR A 92 19.39 -2.42 -6.67
N SER A 93 19.81 -3.69 -6.70
CA SER A 93 19.53 -4.63 -5.62
C SER A 93 20.45 -4.41 -4.43
N GLY A 94 19.84 -4.12 -3.26
CA GLY A 94 20.51 -3.85 -2.00
C GLY A 94 20.94 -5.13 -1.27
N VAL A 95 20.40 -5.40 -0.09
CA VAL A 95 20.78 -6.55 0.76
C VAL A 95 20.57 -7.91 0.08
N TYR A 96 19.83 -7.98 -1.02
CA TYR A 96 19.59 -9.20 -1.76
C TYR A 96 20.48 -9.30 -2.99
N ASP A 97 21.64 -10.00 -2.87
CA ASP A 97 22.64 -10.14 -3.91
C ASP A 97 23.17 -11.58 -3.95
N VAL A 98 22.67 -12.35 -4.93
CA VAL A 98 22.99 -13.80 -5.04
C VAL A 98 24.47 -14.02 -5.39
N LYS A 99 25.04 -13.21 -6.31
CA LYS A 99 26.44 -13.32 -6.72
C LYS A 99 27.38 -13.01 -5.55
N TYR A 100 27.20 -11.87 -4.91
CA TYR A 100 28.03 -11.48 -3.77
C TYR A 100 27.95 -12.54 -2.64
N CYS A 101 26.76 -12.99 -2.30
CA CYS A 101 26.57 -14.07 -1.33
C CYS A 101 27.26 -15.39 -1.73
N SER A 102 27.35 -15.70 -3.03
CA SER A 102 28.03 -16.92 -3.49
C SER A 102 29.54 -16.82 -3.36
N GLU A 103 30.09 -15.63 -3.57
CA GLU A 103 31.54 -15.34 -3.48
C GLU A 103 31.99 -15.06 -2.03
N HIS A 104 31.10 -14.57 -1.18
CA HIS A 104 31.30 -14.22 0.22
C HIS A 104 30.35 -14.96 1.16
N PRO A 105 30.46 -16.28 1.30
CA PRO A 105 29.50 -17.07 2.08
C PRO A 105 29.45 -16.67 3.57
N GLU A 106 30.51 -16.06 4.10
CA GLU A 106 30.57 -15.50 5.46
C GLU A 106 29.66 -14.28 5.62
N GLN A 107 29.24 -13.61 4.54
CA GLN A 107 28.34 -12.47 4.56
C GLN A 107 26.86 -12.85 4.45
N LYS A 108 26.54 -14.14 4.23
CA LYS A 108 25.14 -14.62 4.20
C LYS A 108 24.49 -14.52 5.57
N VAL A 109 23.21 -14.19 5.58
CA VAL A 109 22.37 -14.32 6.78
C VAL A 109 22.24 -15.78 7.19
N LEU A 110 22.46 -16.08 8.46
CA LEU A 110 22.11 -17.34 9.08
C LEU A 110 20.68 -17.25 9.63
N MET A 111 19.75 -18.01 9.08
CA MET A 111 18.35 -18.02 9.52
C MET A 111 18.16 -18.79 10.82
N ALA A 112 17.05 -18.56 11.51
CA ALA A 112 16.67 -19.26 12.75
C ALA A 112 16.65 -20.79 12.65
N ASN A 113 16.38 -21.33 11.46
CA ASN A 113 16.39 -22.78 11.18
C ASN A 113 17.79 -23.39 10.99
N GLY A 114 18.86 -22.58 11.14
CA GLY A 114 20.26 -23.01 10.99
C GLY A 114 20.77 -23.06 9.55
N TYR A 115 19.98 -22.66 8.55
CA TYR A 115 20.42 -22.58 7.15
C TYR A 115 20.81 -21.17 6.77
N TYR A 116 21.83 -21.05 5.91
CA TYR A 116 22.18 -19.77 5.30
C TYR A 116 21.18 -19.39 4.21
N HIS A 117 20.74 -18.13 4.25
CA HIS A 117 19.92 -17.61 3.15
C HIS A 117 20.80 -17.46 1.90
N PHE A 118 20.27 -17.87 0.73
CA PHE A 118 21.10 -17.99 -0.48
C PHE A 118 21.53 -16.64 -1.09
N GLY A 119 20.79 -15.55 -0.85
CA GLY A 119 21.03 -14.25 -1.47
C GLY A 119 20.92 -13.05 -0.53
N SER A 120 20.51 -13.21 0.74
CA SER A 120 20.46 -12.08 1.67
C SER A 120 21.78 -11.91 2.42
N THR A 121 22.31 -10.70 2.39
CA THR A 121 23.52 -10.29 3.10
C THR A 121 23.18 -9.84 4.53
N ARG A 122 24.15 -9.96 5.43
CA ARG A 122 24.00 -9.50 6.83
C ARG A 122 23.92 -7.98 6.87
N LEU A 123 23.01 -7.44 7.66
CA LEU A 123 22.81 -5.99 7.83
C LEU A 123 24.01 -5.31 8.52
N ASN A 124 24.74 -6.04 9.36
CA ASN A 124 25.97 -5.59 10.03
C ASN A 124 27.25 -6.21 9.41
N GLY A 125 27.16 -6.71 8.17
CA GLY A 125 28.28 -7.22 7.39
C GLY A 125 28.97 -6.12 6.59
N SER A 126 29.93 -6.53 5.74
CA SER A 126 30.73 -5.60 4.94
C SER A 126 30.16 -5.30 3.54
N TYR A 127 29.03 -5.90 3.15
CA TYR A 127 28.47 -5.75 1.80
C TYR A 127 28.30 -4.29 1.36
N ALA A 128 27.82 -3.43 2.28
CA ALA A 128 27.64 -2.02 1.96
C ALA A 128 28.97 -1.34 1.58
N ASP A 129 30.02 -1.61 2.33
CA ASP A 129 31.35 -1.02 2.11
C ASP A 129 32.11 -1.68 0.95
N ASP A 130 31.96 -2.99 0.76
CA ASP A 130 32.69 -3.76 -0.25
C ASP A 130 32.12 -3.53 -1.67
N LEU A 131 30.79 -3.35 -1.81
CA LEU A 131 30.17 -3.31 -3.13
C LEU A 131 29.12 -2.19 -3.30
N LEU A 132 28.13 -2.07 -2.40
CA LEU A 132 26.98 -1.17 -2.61
C LEU A 132 27.42 0.30 -2.71
N ILE A 133 28.12 0.81 -1.71
CA ILE A 133 28.63 2.20 -1.66
C ILE A 133 29.57 2.49 -2.82
N PRO A 134 30.60 1.67 -3.09
CA PRO A 134 31.47 1.86 -4.26
C PRO A 134 30.73 1.94 -5.59
N GLN A 135 29.71 1.07 -5.83
CA GLN A 135 28.95 1.11 -7.07
C GLN A 135 28.01 2.31 -7.14
N LEU A 136 27.33 2.69 -6.05
CA LEU A 136 26.52 3.92 -6.03
C LEU A 136 27.39 5.16 -6.32
N MET A 137 28.62 5.20 -5.78
CA MET A 137 29.56 6.28 -6.08
C MET A 137 30.06 6.24 -7.53
N GLU A 138 30.25 5.05 -8.13
CA GLU A 138 30.60 4.91 -9.55
C GLU A 138 29.49 5.49 -10.44
N ILE A 139 28.22 5.10 -10.22
CA ILE A 139 27.12 5.59 -11.06
C ILE A 139 26.82 7.08 -10.83
N ALA A 140 26.95 7.57 -9.61
CA ALA A 140 26.80 8.99 -9.30
C ALA A 140 27.92 9.85 -9.89
N GLY A 141 29.18 9.40 -9.79
CA GLY A 141 30.36 10.17 -10.20
C GLY A 141 30.73 10.05 -11.68
N GLU A 142 30.83 8.81 -12.21
CA GLU A 142 31.29 8.61 -13.58
C GLU A 142 30.16 8.75 -14.62
N TYR A 143 28.95 8.31 -14.26
CA TYR A 143 27.80 8.36 -15.15
C TYR A 143 26.91 9.57 -14.90
N GLU A 144 27.06 10.23 -13.73
CA GLU A 144 26.27 11.40 -13.35
C GLU A 144 24.76 11.15 -13.45
N VAL A 145 24.30 9.96 -13.03
CA VAL A 145 22.88 9.67 -12.94
C VAL A 145 22.25 10.40 -11.77
N ASP A 146 20.93 10.59 -11.77
CA ASP A 146 20.26 11.48 -10.83
C ASP A 146 19.93 10.81 -9.49
N GLY A 147 19.92 9.47 -9.43
CA GLY A 147 19.67 8.75 -8.20
C GLY A 147 19.51 7.24 -8.38
N ALA A 148 19.16 6.56 -7.29
CA ALA A 148 18.94 5.12 -7.26
C ALA A 148 17.70 4.75 -6.44
N TRP A 149 17.03 3.72 -6.90
CA TRP A 149 15.95 3.01 -6.22
C TRP A 149 16.48 1.64 -5.82
N ILE A 150 16.69 1.46 -4.51
CA ILE A 150 17.35 0.27 -3.96
C ILE A 150 16.30 -0.78 -3.65
N ASP A 151 16.29 -1.87 -4.42
CA ASP A 151 15.38 -3.00 -4.27
C ASP A 151 15.96 -4.12 -3.40
N GLY A 152 15.14 -5.11 -3.08
CA GLY A 152 15.56 -6.26 -2.29
C GLY A 152 15.95 -5.91 -0.86
N GLU A 153 15.47 -4.82 -0.31
CA GLU A 153 15.85 -4.35 1.03
C GLU A 153 14.78 -4.64 2.07
N CYS A 154 13.80 -3.78 2.26
CA CYS A 154 12.82 -3.92 3.34
C CYS A 154 12.21 -5.34 3.42
N TRP A 155 11.80 -5.92 2.30
CA TRP A 155 11.19 -7.25 2.24
C TRP A 155 12.18 -8.41 2.32
N MET A 156 13.49 -8.15 2.12
CA MET A 156 14.59 -9.12 2.22
C MET A 156 15.56 -8.83 3.37
N ALA A 157 15.29 -7.82 4.18
CA ALA A 157 15.97 -7.63 5.44
C ALA A 157 15.56 -8.74 6.42
N LEU A 158 16.50 -9.58 6.81
CA LEU A 158 16.28 -10.75 7.66
C LEU A 158 17.06 -10.65 8.97
N ALA A 159 16.53 -11.22 10.04
CA ALA A 159 17.27 -11.37 11.29
C ALA A 159 18.41 -12.39 11.10
N ASP A 160 19.61 -12.02 11.52
CA ASP A 160 20.81 -12.85 11.41
C ASP A 160 21.11 -13.54 12.76
N PHE A 161 21.21 -14.86 12.74
CA PHE A 161 21.46 -15.69 13.94
C PHE A 161 22.92 -16.15 14.05
N LYS A 162 23.84 -15.50 13.36
CA LYS A 162 25.27 -15.74 13.55
C LYS A 162 25.73 -15.28 14.93
N LYS A 163 26.76 -15.98 15.43
CA LYS A 163 27.32 -15.69 16.75
C LYS A 163 27.73 -14.23 16.90
N GLU A 164 28.32 -13.64 15.87
CA GLU A 164 28.79 -12.26 15.90
C GLU A 164 27.62 -11.26 16.07
N THR A 165 26.46 -11.53 15.45
CA THR A 165 25.26 -10.68 15.59
C THR A 165 24.60 -10.88 16.94
N LEU A 166 24.55 -12.11 17.46
CA LEU A 166 24.06 -12.39 18.80
C LEU A 166 24.95 -11.77 19.89
N ASP A 167 26.29 -11.89 19.76
CA ASP A 167 27.23 -11.25 20.69
C ASP A 167 27.09 -9.71 20.67
N ALA A 168 26.89 -9.13 19.49
CA ALA A 168 26.67 -7.68 19.34
C ALA A 168 25.34 -7.25 20.03
N PHE A 169 24.28 -8.02 19.87
CA PHE A 169 23.02 -7.78 20.58
C PHE A 169 23.20 -7.81 22.12
N GLU A 170 23.83 -8.85 22.67
CA GLU A 170 24.11 -8.94 24.10
C GLU A 170 24.92 -7.75 24.61
N LYS A 171 25.96 -7.35 23.84
CA LYS A 171 26.83 -6.24 24.18
C LYS A 171 26.11 -4.90 24.16
N GLU A 172 25.28 -4.65 23.13
CA GLU A 172 24.63 -3.34 22.94
C GLU A 172 23.41 -3.15 23.85
N THR A 173 22.65 -4.23 24.11
CA THR A 173 21.42 -4.16 24.91
C THR A 173 21.64 -4.46 26.39
N GLY A 174 22.73 -5.14 26.74
CA GLY A 174 22.96 -5.68 28.09
C GLY A 174 22.12 -6.92 28.40
N ILE A 175 21.35 -7.43 27.46
CA ILE A 175 20.54 -8.66 27.60
C ILE A 175 21.46 -9.86 27.38
N SER A 176 21.45 -10.81 28.32
CA SER A 176 22.20 -12.05 28.14
C SER A 176 21.30 -13.15 27.59
N LEU A 177 21.68 -13.71 26.45
CA LEU A 177 20.98 -14.82 25.82
C LEU A 177 21.33 -16.19 26.41
N ASN A 178 22.35 -16.25 27.29
CA ASN A 178 22.82 -17.50 27.92
C ASN A 178 23.09 -18.62 26.91
N GLY A 179 23.55 -18.27 25.71
CA GLY A 179 23.86 -19.20 24.62
C GLY A 179 22.64 -19.75 23.86
N LYS A 180 21.42 -19.28 24.14
CA LYS A 180 20.21 -19.66 23.42
C LYS A 180 19.75 -18.52 22.50
N ALA A 181 19.81 -18.75 21.18
CA ALA A 181 19.32 -17.78 20.21
C ALA A 181 17.78 -17.65 20.27
N PRO A 182 17.21 -16.41 20.25
CA PRO A 182 15.77 -16.18 20.31
C PRO A 182 15.14 -16.39 18.92
N ALA A 183 14.92 -17.64 18.53
CA ALA A 183 14.55 -18.06 17.18
C ALA A 183 13.04 -18.06 16.92
N THR A 184 12.23 -18.25 17.95
CA THR A 184 10.77 -18.37 17.88
C THR A 184 10.08 -17.46 18.87
N LYS A 185 8.79 -17.16 18.64
CA LYS A 185 7.97 -16.30 19.52
C LYS A 185 7.87 -16.79 20.98
N ASP A 186 8.17 -18.06 21.20
CA ASP A 186 8.17 -18.66 22.53
C ASP A 186 9.51 -18.53 23.27
N ASP A 187 10.55 -18.05 22.59
CA ASP A 187 11.86 -17.84 23.19
C ASP A 187 11.93 -16.48 23.92
N ASP A 188 12.67 -16.47 25.03
CA ASP A 188 12.98 -15.24 25.76
C ASP A 188 13.68 -14.25 24.82
N TYR A 189 13.30 -12.97 24.92
CA TYR A 189 13.89 -11.88 24.17
C TYR A 189 13.72 -11.94 22.63
N TYR A 190 12.75 -12.73 22.14
CA TYR A 190 12.48 -12.83 20.70
C TYR A 190 12.14 -11.49 20.06
N TYR A 191 11.27 -10.69 20.70
CA TYR A 191 10.86 -9.40 20.16
C TYR A 191 11.97 -8.36 20.26
N GLU A 192 12.72 -8.32 21.36
CA GLU A 192 13.88 -7.44 21.56
C GLU A 192 14.95 -7.72 20.51
N TYR A 193 15.18 -9.00 20.19
CA TYR A 193 16.14 -9.37 19.15
C TYR A 193 15.67 -8.98 17.75
N ARG A 194 14.38 -9.10 17.47
CA ARG A 194 13.81 -8.64 16.19
C ARG A 194 13.87 -7.13 16.05
N ASP A 195 13.58 -6.39 17.10
CA ASP A 195 13.67 -4.93 17.11
C ASP A 195 15.12 -4.47 16.94
N TYR A 196 16.06 -5.17 17.55
CA TYR A 196 17.49 -4.94 17.32
C TYR A 196 17.85 -5.13 15.84
N ASN A 197 17.36 -6.17 15.18
CA ASN A 197 17.64 -6.38 13.74
C ASN A 197 16.92 -5.34 12.86
N ARG A 198 15.76 -4.80 13.25
CA ARG A 198 15.13 -3.64 12.59
C ARG A 198 15.99 -2.39 12.71
N GLU A 199 16.57 -2.14 13.90
CA GLU A 199 17.53 -1.05 14.08
C GLU A 199 18.81 -1.26 13.27
N LEU A 200 19.31 -2.49 13.14
CA LEU A 200 20.42 -2.80 12.23
C LEU A 200 20.08 -2.45 10.78
N PHE A 201 18.86 -2.73 10.31
CA PHE A 201 18.43 -2.33 8.97
C PHE A 201 18.42 -0.80 8.79
N LYS A 202 17.89 -0.04 9.75
CA LYS A 202 17.93 1.43 9.70
C LYS A 202 19.37 1.98 9.73
N ARG A 203 20.24 1.39 10.53
CA ARG A 203 21.67 1.74 10.53
C ARG A 203 22.35 1.44 9.19
N TYR A 204 22.02 0.30 8.58
CA TYR A 204 22.49 -0.07 7.25
C TYR A 204 22.03 0.95 6.20
N LEU A 205 20.74 1.34 6.21
CA LEU A 205 20.23 2.37 5.32
C LEU A 205 20.95 3.71 5.52
N SER A 206 21.04 4.19 6.76
CA SER A 206 21.74 5.45 7.07
C SER A 206 23.19 5.41 6.62
N HIS A 207 23.89 4.29 6.85
CA HIS A 207 25.30 4.16 6.53
C HIS A 207 25.57 4.37 5.04
N TYR A 208 24.91 3.65 4.14
CA TYR A 208 25.19 3.81 2.72
C TYR A 208 24.62 5.12 2.14
N ILE A 209 23.44 5.56 2.61
CA ILE A 209 22.81 6.80 2.13
C ILE A 209 23.67 8.01 2.52
N ASP A 210 23.99 8.16 3.79
CA ASP A 210 24.76 9.31 4.28
C ASP A 210 26.18 9.34 3.69
N THR A 211 26.82 8.16 3.53
CA THR A 211 28.15 8.06 2.90
C THR A 211 28.14 8.51 1.44
N VAL A 212 27.08 8.14 0.69
CA VAL A 212 26.94 8.59 -0.70
C VAL A 212 26.61 10.08 -0.76
N HIS A 213 25.69 10.58 0.08
CA HIS A 213 25.31 11.98 0.13
C HIS A 213 26.45 12.91 0.57
N GLU A 214 27.38 12.47 1.44
CA GLU A 214 28.56 13.26 1.80
C GLU A 214 29.35 13.66 0.58
N LYS A 215 29.45 12.80 -0.44
CA LYS A 215 30.20 13.06 -1.66
C LYS A 215 29.34 13.58 -2.81
N TYR A 216 28.10 13.08 -2.91
CA TYR A 216 27.14 13.38 -3.98
C TYR A 216 25.79 13.80 -3.40
N PRO A 217 25.69 15.01 -2.82
CA PRO A 217 24.47 15.46 -2.11
C PRO A 217 23.23 15.63 -3.01
N ASP A 218 23.42 15.68 -4.31
CA ASP A 218 22.34 15.76 -5.28
C ASP A 218 21.87 14.40 -5.84
N PHE A 219 22.52 13.30 -5.45
CA PHE A 219 22.16 11.95 -5.86
C PHE A 219 21.04 11.43 -4.95
N GLU A 220 19.80 11.31 -5.50
CA GLU A 220 18.62 10.94 -4.71
C GLU A 220 18.54 9.42 -4.49
N ILE A 221 18.30 8.98 -3.26
CA ILE A 221 18.24 7.56 -2.89
C ILE A 221 16.89 7.24 -2.22
N CYS A 222 16.31 6.11 -2.63
CA CYS A 222 15.14 5.50 -2.01
C CYS A 222 15.41 4.02 -1.75
N SER A 223 14.93 3.49 -0.62
CA SER A 223 14.87 2.06 -0.33
C SER A 223 13.45 1.55 -0.59
N ASN A 224 13.33 0.52 -1.44
CA ASN A 224 12.02 -0.02 -1.84
C ASN A 224 11.22 -0.51 -0.62
N TRP A 225 9.99 -0.04 -0.50
CA TRP A 225 9.05 -0.36 0.56
C TRP A 225 9.43 0.12 1.97
N ALA A 226 10.57 0.77 2.17
CA ALA A 226 10.88 1.39 3.45
C ALA A 226 9.86 2.51 3.76
N PHE A 227 9.43 2.58 5.01
CA PHE A 227 8.46 3.57 5.52
C PHE A 227 7.10 3.58 4.79
N SER A 228 6.68 2.43 4.29
CA SER A 228 5.41 2.19 3.60
C SER A 228 4.47 1.31 4.45
N ASP A 229 3.49 0.66 3.81
CA ASP A 229 2.66 -0.37 4.44
C ASP A 229 3.43 -1.63 4.88
N HIS A 230 4.65 -1.83 4.37
CA HIS A 230 5.57 -2.87 4.84
C HIS A 230 6.30 -2.47 6.13
N MET A 231 6.65 -1.20 6.24
CA MET A 231 7.38 -0.59 7.36
C MET A 231 6.62 0.67 7.83
N PRO A 232 5.46 0.49 8.51
CA PRO A 232 4.52 1.59 8.79
C PRO A 232 4.96 2.47 9.96
N GLU A 233 6.20 2.93 9.96
CA GLU A 233 6.77 3.82 10.98
C GLU A 233 7.18 5.16 10.36
N ALA A 234 7.48 6.14 11.22
CA ALA A 234 7.96 7.44 10.78
C ALA A 234 9.31 7.31 10.05
N VAL A 235 9.49 8.11 8.98
CA VAL A 235 10.76 8.16 8.28
C VAL A 235 11.86 8.65 9.23
N SER A 236 12.86 7.81 9.46
CA SER A 236 13.96 8.03 10.41
C SER A 236 15.35 7.96 9.78
N VAL A 237 15.42 7.84 8.45
CA VAL A 237 16.64 7.75 7.65
C VAL A 237 16.59 8.84 6.57
N ASN A 238 17.74 9.34 6.13
CA ASN A 238 17.85 10.44 5.17
C ASN A 238 17.56 10.01 3.71
N VAL A 239 16.44 9.32 3.47
CA VAL A 239 15.95 9.01 2.12
C VAL A 239 15.40 10.25 1.45
N ASP A 240 15.53 10.37 0.13
CA ASP A 240 15.08 11.55 -0.62
C ASP A 240 13.61 11.45 -1.08
N PHE A 241 13.15 10.25 -1.31
CA PHE A 241 11.77 9.95 -1.70
C PHE A 241 11.37 8.55 -1.23
N LEU A 242 10.08 8.27 -1.26
CA LEU A 242 9.51 6.96 -0.92
C LEU A 242 8.94 6.31 -2.17
N SER A 243 9.05 4.99 -2.27
CA SER A 243 8.55 4.28 -3.43
C SER A 243 8.27 2.81 -3.08
N GLY A 244 7.51 2.16 -3.94
CA GLY A 244 7.21 0.73 -3.87
C GLY A 244 6.59 0.25 -5.16
N ASP A 245 6.47 -1.06 -5.33
CA ASP A 245 5.84 -1.68 -6.47
C ASP A 245 4.53 -2.38 -6.07
N LEU A 246 3.54 -2.31 -6.93
CA LEU A 246 2.23 -2.91 -6.66
C LEU A 246 2.27 -4.42 -6.90
N ASN A 247 1.57 -5.15 -6.03
CA ASN A 247 1.37 -6.57 -6.30
C ASN A 247 0.67 -6.72 -7.66
N PRO A 248 1.24 -7.43 -8.63
CA PRO A 248 0.67 -7.59 -9.97
C PRO A 248 -0.64 -8.38 -9.99
N ILE A 249 -0.93 -9.11 -8.92
CA ILE A 249 -2.19 -9.80 -8.66
C ILE A 249 -3.03 -8.87 -7.79
N ASN A 250 -4.30 -8.62 -8.16
CA ASN A 250 -5.18 -7.69 -7.43
C ASN A 250 -4.58 -6.29 -7.28
N SER A 251 -3.95 -5.80 -8.33
CA SER A 251 -3.10 -4.61 -8.31
C SER A 251 -3.86 -3.31 -8.01
N PHE A 252 -5.15 -3.20 -8.37
CA PHE A 252 -5.96 -2.04 -8.01
C PHE A 252 -6.17 -1.93 -6.48
N ASN A 253 -6.51 -3.04 -5.80
CA ASN A 253 -6.66 -3.04 -4.34
C ASN A 253 -5.32 -2.78 -3.65
N SER A 254 -4.21 -3.33 -4.19
CA SER A 254 -2.86 -3.03 -3.72
C SER A 254 -2.53 -1.54 -3.89
N ALA A 255 -2.84 -0.95 -5.06
CA ALA A 255 -2.59 0.45 -5.34
C ALA A 255 -3.31 1.38 -4.35
N ARG A 256 -4.61 1.19 -4.14
CA ARG A 256 -5.39 2.06 -3.24
C ARG A 256 -5.00 1.93 -1.77
N TYR A 257 -4.51 0.77 -1.35
CA TYR A 257 -4.00 0.53 -0.01
C TYR A 257 -2.61 1.15 0.20
N ALA A 258 -1.64 0.76 -0.63
CA ALA A 258 -0.27 1.23 -0.51
C ALA A 258 -0.13 2.75 -0.73
N ALA A 259 -0.88 3.32 -1.67
CA ALA A 259 -0.87 4.77 -1.91
C ALA A 259 -1.29 5.58 -0.68
N ARG A 260 -2.33 5.12 0.04
CA ARG A 260 -2.77 5.78 1.27
C ARG A 260 -1.79 5.61 2.42
N ALA A 261 -1.14 4.46 2.50
CA ALA A 261 -0.10 4.22 3.52
C ALA A 261 1.14 5.09 3.28
N LEU A 262 1.54 5.32 2.02
CA LEU A 262 2.65 6.23 1.69
C LEU A 262 2.25 7.70 1.85
N ALA A 263 1.02 8.07 1.51
CA ALA A 263 0.55 9.45 1.60
C ALA A 263 0.57 10.03 3.03
N GLN A 264 0.57 9.17 4.06
CA GLN A 264 0.72 9.59 5.47
C GLN A 264 2.11 10.15 5.81
N GLN A 265 3.16 9.84 5.02
CA GLN A 265 4.53 10.26 5.27
C GLN A 265 4.74 11.71 4.79
N GLU A 266 4.31 12.64 5.63
CA GLU A 266 4.34 14.06 5.31
C GLU A 266 5.76 14.59 5.05
N GLY A 267 5.88 15.45 4.05
CA GLY A 267 7.13 16.11 3.68
C GLY A 267 7.96 15.36 2.65
N TYR A 268 7.66 14.11 2.38
CA TYR A 268 8.37 13.30 1.38
C TYR A 268 7.62 13.25 0.05
N ALA A 269 8.37 13.30 -1.05
CA ALA A 269 7.85 12.88 -2.35
C ALA A 269 7.69 11.36 -2.35
N TRP A 270 6.67 10.86 -3.02
CA TRP A 270 6.47 9.43 -3.13
C TRP A 270 5.81 9.04 -4.45
N ASP A 271 6.08 7.84 -4.88
CA ASP A 271 5.46 7.23 -6.04
C ASP A 271 5.21 5.73 -5.83
N LEU A 272 4.38 5.16 -6.68
CA LEU A 272 4.16 3.73 -6.75
C LEU A 272 4.26 3.24 -8.19
N MET A 273 4.79 2.04 -8.33
CA MET A 273 5.06 1.37 -9.60
C MET A 273 4.06 0.26 -9.87
N SER A 274 3.31 0.36 -10.97
CA SER A 274 2.58 -0.79 -11.51
C SER A 274 3.47 -1.60 -12.42
N TRP A 275 3.32 -2.92 -12.36
CA TRP A 275 3.85 -3.79 -13.41
C TRP A 275 2.88 -3.80 -14.58
N ASN A 276 3.32 -3.50 -15.79
CA ASN A 276 2.45 -3.55 -16.98
C ASN A 276 2.10 -4.98 -17.41
N PHE A 277 2.51 -5.95 -16.63
CA PHE A 277 2.31 -7.38 -16.88
C PHE A 277 1.98 -8.13 -15.59
N ARG A 278 1.58 -9.37 -15.74
CA ARG A 278 1.50 -10.38 -14.68
C ARG A 278 2.06 -11.71 -15.20
N THR A 279 2.43 -12.59 -14.28
CA THR A 279 2.81 -13.95 -14.62
C THR A 279 1.56 -14.75 -14.99
N ALA A 280 1.58 -15.46 -16.12
CA ALA A 280 0.47 -16.34 -16.49
C ALA A 280 0.36 -17.52 -15.52
N VAL A 281 -0.87 -17.88 -15.16
CA VAL A 281 -1.13 -19.03 -14.29
C VAL A 281 -0.64 -20.31 -14.96
N GLY A 282 0.15 -21.11 -14.25
CA GLY A 282 0.71 -22.37 -14.73
C GLY A 282 1.91 -22.26 -15.68
N ALA A 283 2.36 -21.04 -16.01
CA ALA A 283 3.54 -20.81 -16.84
C ALA A 283 4.54 -19.92 -16.10
N HIS A 284 5.47 -20.51 -15.38
CA HIS A 284 6.37 -19.84 -14.43
C HIS A 284 7.23 -18.70 -14.99
N SER A 285 7.29 -18.48 -16.29
CA SER A 285 8.08 -17.41 -16.92
C SER A 285 7.37 -16.68 -18.04
N ALA A 286 6.09 -16.95 -18.26
CA ALA A 286 5.32 -16.24 -19.29
C ALA A 286 4.66 -15.00 -18.67
N TYR A 287 4.99 -13.84 -19.22
CA TYR A 287 4.36 -12.58 -18.88
C TYR A 287 3.13 -12.32 -19.74
N VAL A 288 2.02 -11.97 -19.12
CA VAL A 288 0.81 -11.52 -19.79
C VAL A 288 0.71 -10.00 -19.58
N ALA A 289 0.72 -9.25 -20.67
CA ALA A 289 0.57 -7.80 -20.63
C ALA A 289 -0.81 -7.41 -20.05
N LYS A 290 -0.86 -6.44 -19.16
CA LYS A 290 -2.10 -5.83 -18.71
C LYS A 290 -2.69 -4.94 -19.79
N HIS A 291 -4.01 -4.85 -19.83
CA HIS A 291 -4.69 -3.90 -20.70
C HIS A 291 -4.53 -2.48 -20.16
N VAL A 292 -4.43 -1.49 -21.05
CA VAL A 292 -4.22 -0.09 -20.66
C VAL A 292 -5.30 0.47 -19.73
N ASN A 293 -6.54 -0.02 -19.82
CA ASN A 293 -7.61 0.40 -18.91
C ASN A 293 -7.36 -0.03 -17.47
N GLN A 294 -6.80 -1.22 -17.24
CA GLN A 294 -6.38 -1.67 -15.92
C GLN A 294 -5.25 -0.77 -15.38
N LEU A 295 -4.23 -0.50 -16.19
CA LEU A 295 -3.12 0.40 -15.79
C LEU A 295 -3.61 1.81 -15.48
N LYS A 296 -4.56 2.37 -16.26
CA LYS A 296 -5.19 3.66 -15.97
C LYS A 296 -5.97 3.63 -14.65
N GLN A 297 -6.64 2.52 -14.31
CA GLN A 297 -7.35 2.37 -13.05
C GLN A 297 -6.38 2.29 -11.87
N GLU A 298 -5.30 1.51 -11.97
CA GLU A 298 -4.23 1.45 -10.97
C GLU A 298 -3.58 2.84 -10.76
N ALA A 299 -3.25 3.52 -11.86
CA ALA A 299 -2.75 4.89 -11.82
C ALA A 299 -3.71 5.84 -11.11
N SER A 300 -5.03 5.72 -11.38
CA SER A 300 -6.06 6.55 -10.75
C SER A 300 -6.05 6.44 -9.23
N ALA A 301 -5.91 5.22 -8.69
CA ALA A 301 -5.85 4.99 -7.25
C ALA A 301 -4.64 5.67 -6.58
N VAL A 302 -3.50 5.74 -7.28
CA VAL A 302 -2.27 6.38 -6.79
C VAL A 302 -2.34 7.90 -6.89
N ILE A 303 -2.68 8.42 -8.08
CA ILE A 303 -2.67 9.87 -8.32
C ILE A 303 -3.82 10.59 -7.60
N ALA A 304 -4.94 9.91 -7.33
CA ALA A 304 -6.07 10.48 -6.61
C ALA A 304 -5.74 10.88 -5.17
N VAL A 305 -4.72 10.30 -4.56
CA VAL A 305 -4.24 10.66 -3.22
C VAL A 305 -2.98 11.53 -3.24
N GLY A 306 -2.61 12.06 -4.42
CA GLY A 306 -1.53 13.05 -4.58
C GLY A 306 -0.17 12.50 -4.97
N GLY A 307 0.00 11.18 -5.09
CA GLY A 307 1.26 10.54 -5.44
C GLY A 307 1.66 10.65 -6.90
N ALA A 308 2.92 10.34 -7.19
CA ALA A 308 3.40 10.10 -8.53
C ALA A 308 3.23 8.62 -8.92
N TYR A 309 3.24 8.34 -10.19
CA TYR A 309 3.02 6.99 -10.71
C TYR A 309 4.10 6.62 -11.72
N GLN A 310 4.57 5.39 -11.65
CA GLN A 310 5.47 4.82 -12.66
C GLN A 310 4.97 3.46 -13.15
N ASP A 311 5.39 3.09 -14.35
CA ASP A 311 5.01 1.85 -14.99
C ASP A 311 6.24 1.00 -15.32
N TYR A 312 6.23 -0.27 -14.89
CA TYR A 312 7.30 -1.21 -15.12
C TYR A 312 7.11 -1.97 -16.41
N VAL A 313 8.01 -1.76 -17.35
CA VAL A 313 8.06 -2.38 -18.67
C VAL A 313 9.24 -3.35 -18.72
N PRO A 314 9.02 -4.66 -18.90
CA PRO A 314 10.12 -5.61 -18.99
C PRO A 314 10.93 -5.39 -20.28
N GLN A 315 12.27 -5.48 -20.16
CA GLN A 315 13.19 -5.36 -21.29
C GLN A 315 13.38 -6.69 -22.04
N ASN A 316 13.98 -6.63 -23.20
CA ASN A 316 14.60 -7.78 -23.84
C ASN A 316 15.83 -8.21 -23.04
N ARG A 317 16.29 -9.46 -23.25
CA ARG A 317 17.42 -9.99 -22.48
C ARG A 317 18.77 -9.31 -22.79
N ASP A 318 18.86 -8.56 -23.88
CA ASP A 318 20.01 -7.69 -24.19
C ASP A 318 19.92 -6.28 -23.57
N GLY A 319 18.91 -6.03 -22.71
CA GLY A 319 18.66 -4.73 -22.08
C GLY A 319 17.99 -3.71 -23.01
N SER A 320 17.64 -4.05 -24.24
CA SER A 320 16.91 -3.14 -25.12
C SER A 320 15.41 -3.07 -24.76
N PRO A 321 14.75 -1.92 -24.94
CA PRO A 321 13.34 -1.79 -24.64
C PRO A 321 12.46 -2.50 -25.69
N LYS A 322 11.36 -3.11 -25.24
CA LYS A 322 10.32 -3.69 -26.10
C LYS A 322 9.46 -2.59 -26.70
N MET A 323 9.87 -2.05 -27.84
CA MET A 323 9.25 -0.87 -28.45
C MET A 323 7.77 -1.03 -28.81
N TRP A 324 7.27 -2.25 -28.95
CA TRP A 324 5.85 -2.52 -29.17
C TRP A 324 5.01 -2.28 -27.90
N GLU A 325 5.54 -2.58 -26.70
CA GLU A 325 4.89 -2.25 -25.43
C GLU A 325 4.90 -0.75 -25.16
N VAL A 326 6.02 -0.09 -25.44
CA VAL A 326 6.17 1.38 -25.30
C VAL A 326 5.08 2.13 -26.08
N LYS A 327 4.72 1.67 -27.27
CA LYS A 327 3.64 2.28 -28.05
C LYS A 327 2.27 2.17 -27.34
N ASN A 328 2.00 1.04 -26.68
CA ASN A 328 0.74 0.82 -25.98
C ASN A 328 0.58 1.74 -24.76
N LEU A 329 1.70 2.18 -24.16
CA LEU A 329 1.70 3.08 -22.99
C LEU A 329 1.43 4.54 -23.31
N LYS A 330 1.33 4.92 -24.59
CA LYS A 330 1.03 6.33 -24.96
C LYS A 330 -0.31 6.82 -24.41
N GLU A 331 -1.32 5.95 -24.39
CA GLU A 331 -2.62 6.28 -23.80
C GLU A 331 -2.55 6.47 -22.28
N LEU A 332 -1.79 5.58 -21.60
CA LEU A 332 -1.56 5.71 -20.16
C LEU A 332 -0.83 7.01 -19.81
N SER A 333 0.24 7.32 -20.55
CA SER A 333 1.00 8.55 -20.38
C SER A 333 0.11 9.79 -20.52
N SER A 334 -0.69 9.86 -21.59
CA SER A 334 -1.62 10.97 -21.80
C SER A 334 -2.62 11.09 -20.65
N PHE A 335 -3.20 9.97 -20.23
CA PHE A 335 -4.16 9.89 -19.13
C PHE A 335 -3.59 10.43 -17.81
N VAL A 336 -2.35 10.04 -17.46
CA VAL A 336 -1.68 10.48 -16.23
C VAL A 336 -1.33 11.96 -16.32
N LEU A 337 -0.70 12.39 -17.41
CA LEU A 337 -0.24 13.79 -17.58
C LEU A 337 -1.37 14.80 -17.60
N GLU A 338 -2.54 14.49 -18.20
CA GLU A 338 -3.73 15.34 -18.18
C GLU A 338 -4.24 15.61 -16.75
N ARG A 339 -3.97 14.71 -15.82
CA ARG A 339 -4.42 14.80 -14.42
C ARG A 339 -3.40 15.45 -13.48
N LYS A 340 -2.15 15.61 -13.92
CA LYS A 340 -1.07 16.23 -13.13
C LYS A 340 -1.48 17.57 -12.47
N PRO A 341 -2.15 18.51 -13.16
CA PRO A 341 -2.51 19.80 -12.56
C PRO A 341 -3.48 19.69 -11.38
N PHE A 342 -4.24 18.58 -11.29
CA PHE A 342 -5.34 18.41 -10.32
C PHE A 342 -5.00 17.42 -9.21
N CYS A 343 -3.94 16.63 -9.39
CA CYS A 343 -3.58 15.53 -8.48
C CYS A 343 -2.24 15.74 -7.80
N HIS A 344 -1.18 16.04 -8.56
CA HIS A 344 0.20 16.00 -8.10
C HIS A 344 0.44 16.83 -6.83
N ARG A 345 0.92 16.17 -5.76
CA ARG A 345 1.20 16.78 -4.46
C ARG A 345 -0.04 17.41 -3.78
N GLY A 346 -1.23 16.97 -4.15
CA GLY A 346 -2.43 17.29 -3.40
C GLY A 346 -2.38 16.65 -2.01
N LYS A 347 -2.88 17.37 -0.99
CA LYS A 347 -2.97 16.85 0.39
C LYS A 347 -4.40 16.46 0.70
N GLN A 348 -4.59 15.28 1.25
CA GLN A 348 -5.93 14.81 1.63
C GLN A 348 -6.55 15.70 2.71
N ILE A 349 -7.87 15.88 2.63
CA ILE A 349 -8.65 16.55 3.67
C ILE A 349 -9.09 15.48 4.66
N HIS A 350 -8.68 15.61 5.92
CA HIS A 350 -8.97 14.63 6.96
C HIS A 350 -10.46 14.38 7.12
N GLN A 351 -10.91 13.18 6.81
CA GLN A 351 -12.27 12.71 7.04
C GLN A 351 -12.26 11.42 7.86
N VAL A 352 -11.81 10.31 7.28
CA VAL A 352 -11.76 8.99 7.90
C VAL A 352 -10.31 8.52 7.99
N ALA A 353 -9.87 8.14 9.18
CA ALA A 353 -8.61 7.45 9.40
C ALA A 353 -8.83 5.96 9.62
N LEU A 354 -8.05 5.12 8.95
CA LEU A 354 -7.93 3.70 9.24
C LEU A 354 -6.54 3.44 9.83
N LEU A 355 -6.49 2.87 11.02
CA LEU A 355 -5.22 2.58 11.69
C LEU A 355 -4.50 1.39 11.03
N LEU A 356 -3.27 1.62 10.62
CA LEU A 356 -2.27 0.60 10.31
C LEU A 356 -1.24 0.60 11.44
N SER A 357 -1.47 -0.22 12.45
CA SER A 357 -0.65 -0.21 13.67
C SER A 357 0.75 -0.79 13.40
N THR A 358 1.78 0.00 13.68
CA THR A 358 3.17 -0.44 13.71
C THR A 358 3.39 -1.50 14.79
N TYR A 359 2.84 -1.24 15.99
CA TYR A 359 2.99 -2.13 17.15
C TYR A 359 2.40 -3.51 16.88
N ASP A 360 1.12 -3.58 16.50
CA ASP A 360 0.41 -4.84 16.26
C ASP A 360 1.07 -5.63 15.11
N ARG A 361 1.46 -4.91 14.04
CA ARG A 361 2.09 -5.50 12.87
C ARG A 361 3.45 -6.12 13.19
N TYR A 362 4.28 -5.46 14.00
CA TYR A 362 5.60 -5.97 14.36
C TYR A 362 5.55 -7.18 15.29
N ILE A 363 4.51 -7.30 16.11
CA ILE A 363 4.26 -8.50 16.91
C ILE A 363 3.79 -9.67 16.04
N GLU A 364 2.92 -9.40 15.06
CA GLU A 364 2.40 -10.43 14.17
C GLU A 364 3.44 -10.95 13.17
N ALA A 365 4.26 -10.05 12.60
CA ALA A 365 5.16 -10.34 11.51
C ALA A 365 6.04 -11.57 11.76
N GLU A 366 6.21 -12.43 10.74
CA GLU A 366 7.12 -13.58 10.79
C GLU A 366 8.56 -13.20 10.48
N HIS A 367 8.75 -12.21 9.62
CA HIS A 367 10.03 -11.60 9.26
C HIS A 367 10.10 -10.16 9.81
N LEU A 368 11.22 -9.47 9.63
CA LEU A 368 11.37 -8.09 10.13
C LEU A 368 10.27 -7.18 9.59
N TYR A 369 10.00 -7.25 8.28
CA TYR A 369 9.04 -6.41 7.55
C TYR A 369 8.18 -7.25 6.60
N SER A 370 7.43 -8.21 7.13
CA SER A 370 6.58 -9.06 6.30
C SER A 370 5.19 -8.47 6.11
N ARG A 371 4.53 -8.89 5.01
CA ARG A 371 3.13 -8.55 4.73
C ARG A 371 2.12 -9.44 5.47
N THR A 372 2.52 -10.20 6.46
CA THR A 372 1.60 -11.05 7.23
C THR A 372 0.49 -10.19 7.87
N GLY A 373 -0.75 -10.64 7.80
CA GLY A 373 -1.89 -9.98 8.47
C GLY A 373 -2.41 -8.71 7.80
N PHE A 374 -1.96 -8.40 6.59
CA PHE A 374 -2.44 -7.21 5.87
C PHE A 374 -3.91 -7.31 5.43
N GLU A 375 -4.48 -8.51 5.36
CA GLU A 375 -5.83 -8.78 4.86
C GLU A 375 -6.90 -8.01 5.65
N ARG A 376 -6.72 -7.87 6.96
CA ARG A 376 -7.64 -7.15 7.85
C ARG A 376 -7.72 -5.67 7.48
N THR A 377 -6.57 -5.01 7.38
CA THR A 377 -6.49 -3.58 7.09
C THR A 377 -6.78 -3.30 5.61
N MET A 378 -6.25 -4.10 4.68
CA MET A 378 -6.51 -3.94 3.24
C MET A 378 -7.98 -4.18 2.91
N GLY A 379 -8.61 -5.20 3.50
CA GLY A 379 -10.03 -5.48 3.28
C GLY A 379 -10.93 -4.36 3.82
N LEU A 380 -10.62 -3.85 5.01
CA LEU A 380 -11.35 -2.74 5.59
C LEU A 380 -11.14 -1.43 4.81
N SER A 381 -9.92 -1.18 4.33
CA SER A 381 -9.61 -0.08 3.40
C SER A 381 -10.46 -0.19 2.13
N SER A 382 -10.51 -1.39 1.53
CA SER A 382 -11.31 -1.65 0.34
C SER A 382 -12.80 -1.41 0.59
N LEU A 383 -13.30 -1.86 1.73
CA LEU A 383 -14.70 -1.66 2.13
C LEU A 383 -15.05 -0.18 2.28
N LEU A 384 -14.22 0.59 2.99
CA LEU A 384 -14.44 2.02 3.23
C LEU A 384 -14.37 2.82 1.91
N CYS A 385 -13.39 2.54 1.06
CA CYS A 385 -13.31 3.14 -0.27
C CYS A 385 -14.53 2.79 -1.15
N ASP A 386 -15.00 1.54 -1.12
CA ASP A 386 -16.14 1.08 -1.93
C ASP A 386 -17.48 1.68 -1.49
N ILE A 387 -17.59 2.20 -0.28
CA ILE A 387 -18.76 2.96 0.19
C ILE A 387 -18.63 4.47 -0.02
N GLY A 388 -17.49 4.94 -0.55
CA GLY A 388 -17.24 6.34 -0.89
C GLY A 388 -16.65 7.18 0.23
N GLU A 389 -16.02 6.58 1.23
CA GLU A 389 -15.31 7.34 2.26
C GLU A 389 -14.01 7.93 1.74
N SER A 390 -13.75 9.20 2.05
CA SER A 390 -12.45 9.81 1.83
C SER A 390 -11.49 9.35 2.93
N LEU A 391 -10.78 8.27 2.62
CA LEU A 391 -10.01 7.48 3.58
C LEU A 391 -8.53 7.83 3.55
N GLU A 392 -7.92 7.93 4.74
CA GLU A 392 -6.48 7.94 4.97
C GLU A 392 -6.09 6.69 5.78
N ILE A 393 -4.96 6.07 5.44
CA ILE A 393 -4.35 5.01 6.26
C ILE A 393 -3.25 5.66 7.06
N VAL A 394 -3.30 5.51 8.37
CA VAL A 394 -2.39 6.20 9.31
C VAL A 394 -1.80 5.22 10.31
N SER A 395 -0.54 5.43 10.67
CA SER A 395 0.10 4.71 11.77
C SER A 395 0.07 5.57 13.05
N GLU A 396 0.49 5.02 14.17
CA GLU A 396 0.46 5.70 15.48
C GLU A 396 1.16 7.05 15.44
N HIS A 397 2.30 7.17 14.73
CA HIS A 397 3.07 8.41 14.67
C HIS A 397 2.34 9.55 13.95
N THR A 398 1.54 9.24 12.92
CA THR A 398 0.70 10.23 12.22
C THR A 398 -0.54 10.53 13.03
N LEU A 399 -1.20 9.48 13.56
CA LEU A 399 -2.41 9.63 14.36
C LEU A 399 -2.16 10.50 15.58
N LYS A 400 -1.04 10.34 16.28
CA LYS A 400 -0.66 11.16 17.45
C LYS A 400 -0.61 12.66 17.13
N LYS A 401 -0.28 13.05 15.88
CA LYS A 401 -0.21 14.45 15.45
C LYS A 401 -1.58 15.05 15.11
N SER A 402 -2.47 14.27 14.50
CA SER A 402 -3.70 14.74 13.83
C SER A 402 -4.99 14.08 14.32
N ILE A 403 -4.99 13.34 15.43
CA ILE A 403 -6.12 12.54 15.90
C ILE A 403 -7.44 13.34 15.99
N ASN A 404 -7.39 14.60 16.41
CA ASN A 404 -8.58 15.46 16.59
C ASN A 404 -9.07 16.09 15.26
N GLU A 405 -8.34 15.93 14.16
CA GLU A 405 -8.72 16.48 12.85
C GLU A 405 -9.64 15.52 12.10
N TYR A 406 -9.58 14.22 12.39
CA TYR A 406 -10.43 13.21 11.80
C TYR A 406 -11.87 13.28 12.32
N LYS A 407 -12.82 13.01 11.43
CA LYS A 407 -14.25 12.91 11.77
C LYS A 407 -14.61 11.53 12.30
N MET A 408 -13.98 10.49 11.75
CA MET A 408 -14.14 9.11 12.15
C MET A 408 -12.77 8.41 12.13
N ILE A 409 -12.50 7.60 13.16
CA ILE A 409 -11.33 6.73 13.22
C ILE A 409 -11.79 5.29 13.26
N VAL A 410 -11.21 4.44 12.43
CA VAL A 410 -11.55 3.02 12.32
C VAL A 410 -10.33 2.19 12.71
N ILE A 411 -10.51 1.28 13.66
CA ILE A 411 -9.50 0.32 14.10
C ILE A 411 -9.87 -1.05 13.52
N PRO A 412 -9.00 -1.66 12.70
CA PRO A 412 -9.25 -3.00 12.14
C PRO A 412 -9.17 -4.08 13.23
N GLU A 413 -9.45 -5.32 12.87
CA GLU A 413 -9.12 -6.46 13.74
C GLU A 413 -7.62 -6.47 14.04
N LEU A 414 -7.27 -6.49 15.32
CA LEU A 414 -5.90 -6.53 15.82
C LEU A 414 -5.46 -7.96 16.09
N TYR A 415 -4.20 -8.26 15.85
CA TYR A 415 -3.59 -9.55 16.17
C TYR A 415 -3.33 -9.66 17.68
N SER A 416 -2.61 -8.69 18.25
CA SER A 416 -2.18 -8.70 19.66
C SER A 416 -2.70 -7.52 20.46
N GLY A 417 -2.82 -6.34 19.87
CA GLY A 417 -3.27 -5.13 20.57
C GLY A 417 -2.59 -3.85 20.12
N LEU A 418 -2.65 -2.86 20.99
CA LEU A 418 -2.02 -1.55 20.84
C LEU A 418 -1.33 -1.18 22.15
N GLU A 419 -0.39 -0.27 22.07
CA GLU A 419 0.17 0.36 23.27
C GLU A 419 -0.91 1.07 24.08
N SER A 420 -0.81 1.03 25.42
CA SER A 420 -1.81 1.63 26.33
C SER A 420 -2.04 3.11 26.04
N GLU A 421 -0.99 3.88 25.74
CA GLU A 421 -1.08 5.31 25.40
C GLU A 421 -1.95 5.54 24.14
N THR A 422 -1.83 4.65 23.15
CA THR A 422 -2.62 4.73 21.92
C THR A 422 -4.11 4.45 22.21
N ILE A 423 -4.40 3.42 23.00
CA ILE A 423 -5.78 3.09 23.40
C ILE A 423 -6.41 4.24 24.18
N GLU A 424 -5.69 4.80 25.17
CA GLU A 424 -6.14 5.94 25.96
C GLU A 424 -6.44 7.16 25.09
N SER A 425 -5.56 7.46 24.12
CA SER A 425 -5.73 8.56 23.17
C SER A 425 -6.97 8.39 22.29
N LEU A 426 -7.23 7.17 21.81
CA LEU A 426 -8.41 6.84 21.00
C LEU A 426 -9.71 6.92 21.81
N LEU A 427 -9.69 6.46 23.06
CA LEU A 427 -10.84 6.60 23.96
C LEU A 427 -11.09 8.08 24.33
N ALA A 428 -10.02 8.86 24.55
CA ALA A 428 -10.15 10.30 24.79
C ALA A 428 -10.70 11.03 23.57
N TYR A 429 -10.24 10.70 22.35
CA TYR A 429 -10.79 11.23 21.12
C TYR A 429 -12.32 10.98 21.00
N ALA A 430 -12.76 9.73 21.23
CA ALA A 430 -14.18 9.41 21.21
C ALA A 430 -14.97 10.16 22.30
N LYS A 431 -14.41 10.24 23.53
CA LYS A 431 -15.05 10.95 24.63
C LYS A 431 -15.24 12.45 24.36
N ASN A 432 -14.33 13.06 23.58
CA ASN A 432 -14.33 14.48 23.24
C ASN A 432 -15.13 14.83 21.97
N GLY A 433 -15.92 13.91 21.42
CA GLY A 433 -16.81 14.18 20.31
C GLY A 433 -16.47 13.45 19.00
N GLY A 434 -15.39 12.69 18.98
CA GLY A 434 -15.01 11.87 17.82
C GLY A 434 -15.88 10.63 17.64
N ALA A 435 -15.88 10.07 16.44
CA ALA A 435 -16.50 8.81 16.12
C ALA A 435 -15.44 7.70 16.00
N LEU A 436 -15.47 6.71 16.89
CA LEU A 436 -14.53 5.58 16.89
C LEU A 436 -15.25 4.31 16.49
N VAL A 437 -14.75 3.61 15.46
CA VAL A 437 -15.25 2.32 15.01
C VAL A 437 -14.22 1.24 15.28
N LEU A 438 -14.61 0.22 16.02
CA LEU A 438 -13.80 -0.94 16.40
C LEU A 438 -14.29 -2.14 15.58
N ALA A 439 -13.53 -2.52 14.56
CA ALA A 439 -13.97 -3.47 13.53
C ALA A 439 -13.27 -4.83 13.68
N GLY A 440 -13.62 -5.57 14.74
CA GLY A 440 -13.05 -6.88 14.99
C GLY A 440 -13.27 -7.37 16.42
N LYS A 441 -13.32 -8.69 16.61
CA LYS A 441 -13.57 -9.29 17.93
C LYS A 441 -12.45 -9.06 18.94
N ASN A 442 -11.18 -9.19 18.51
CA ASN A 442 -10.03 -8.95 19.38
C ASN A 442 -9.97 -7.47 19.74
N THR A 443 -10.13 -6.60 18.73
CA THR A 443 -10.19 -5.15 18.91
C THR A 443 -11.27 -4.76 19.91
N CYS A 444 -12.49 -5.29 19.76
CA CYS A 444 -13.56 -5.04 20.74
C CYS A 444 -13.19 -5.53 22.13
N SER A 445 -12.62 -6.72 22.28
CA SER A 445 -12.19 -7.25 23.59
C SER A 445 -11.13 -6.38 24.27
N ILE A 446 -10.16 -5.88 23.50
CA ILE A 446 -9.08 -5.02 23.99
C ILE A 446 -9.67 -3.70 24.53
N PHE A 447 -10.52 -3.05 23.75
CA PHE A 447 -11.12 -1.77 24.14
C PHE A 447 -12.14 -1.91 25.28
N ALA A 448 -12.91 -3.01 25.32
CA ALA A 448 -13.78 -3.31 26.45
C ALA A 448 -12.97 -3.45 27.75
N SER A 449 -11.84 -4.18 27.69
CA SER A 449 -10.93 -4.34 28.83
C SER A 449 -10.28 -3.01 29.26
N ALA A 450 -10.13 -2.07 28.35
CA ALA A 450 -9.61 -0.72 28.59
C ALA A 450 -10.67 0.29 29.06
N GLY A 451 -11.92 -0.15 29.30
CA GLY A 451 -12.98 0.68 29.84
C GLY A 451 -13.89 1.37 28.82
N ALA A 452 -13.93 0.88 27.58
CA ALA A 452 -14.97 1.27 26.63
C ALA A 452 -16.38 0.86 27.17
N PRO A 453 -17.47 1.57 26.84
CA PRO A 453 -18.79 1.38 27.47
C PRO A 453 -19.59 0.20 26.89
N PHE A 454 -18.93 -0.94 26.68
CA PHE A 454 -19.53 -2.19 26.23
C PHE A 454 -18.69 -3.38 26.70
N ASP A 455 -19.28 -4.56 26.72
CA ASP A 455 -18.57 -5.82 26.91
C ASP A 455 -18.53 -6.62 25.59
N CYS A 456 -17.47 -7.38 25.39
CA CYS A 456 -17.34 -8.30 24.29
C CYS A 456 -17.29 -9.74 24.81
N LYS A 457 -18.36 -10.49 24.62
CA LYS A 457 -18.41 -11.90 25.03
C LYS A 457 -17.89 -12.77 23.90
N ARG A 458 -16.70 -13.30 24.08
CA ARG A 458 -16.15 -14.34 23.20
C ARG A 458 -16.97 -15.61 23.41
N GLN A 459 -17.65 -16.05 22.39
CA GLN A 459 -18.44 -17.27 22.49
C GLN A 459 -17.57 -18.48 22.24
N GLN A 460 -17.04 -19.06 23.30
CA GLN A 460 -16.57 -20.46 23.29
C GLN A 460 -17.75 -21.45 23.14
N GLU A 461 -18.98 -20.98 23.28
CA GLU A 461 -20.20 -21.77 23.40
C GLU A 461 -21.13 -21.75 22.18
N PHE A 462 -20.90 -20.91 21.17
CA PHE A 462 -21.62 -21.03 19.92
C PHE A 462 -20.98 -22.11 19.04
N VAL A 463 -21.13 -23.32 19.52
CA VAL A 463 -21.01 -24.50 18.67
C VAL A 463 -22.14 -24.37 17.65
N GLY A 464 -21.79 -24.17 16.37
CA GLY A 464 -22.79 -24.14 15.31
C GLY A 464 -23.72 -25.35 15.42
N ILE A 465 -24.95 -25.22 14.99
CA ILE A 465 -25.89 -26.36 14.99
C ILE A 465 -25.22 -27.47 14.19
N PRO A 466 -25.01 -28.66 14.76
CA PRO A 466 -24.45 -29.78 14.02
C PRO A 466 -25.29 -30.04 12.77
N VAL A 467 -24.66 -30.07 11.61
CA VAL A 467 -25.34 -30.53 10.40
C VAL A 467 -25.56 -32.03 10.59
N GLU A 468 -26.82 -32.48 10.67
CA GLU A 468 -27.12 -33.89 10.60
C GLU A 468 -26.48 -34.45 9.32
N LYS A 469 -25.75 -35.55 9.47
CA LYS A 469 -25.14 -36.22 8.30
C LYS A 469 -26.26 -36.55 7.33
N SER A 470 -26.15 -36.08 6.11
CA SER A 470 -27.04 -36.56 5.06
C SER A 470 -26.82 -38.06 4.90
N GLU A 471 -27.91 -38.81 4.82
CA GLU A 471 -27.87 -40.28 4.69
C GLU A 471 -27.16 -40.77 3.42
N ASP A 472 -26.77 -39.91 2.52
CA ASP A 472 -26.25 -40.21 1.18
C ASP A 472 -24.73 -40.47 1.15
N GLY A 473 -24.06 -40.53 2.30
CA GLY A 473 -22.66 -41.03 2.38
C GLY A 473 -21.60 -40.20 1.65
N HIS A 474 -21.90 -39.04 1.11
CA HIS A 474 -20.91 -38.14 0.54
C HIS A 474 -20.13 -37.47 1.68
N ASN A 475 -18.90 -37.89 1.87
CA ASN A 475 -17.94 -37.27 2.76
C ASN A 475 -17.61 -35.86 2.27
N ASN A 476 -18.41 -34.89 2.66
CA ASN A 476 -17.96 -33.51 2.66
C ASN A 476 -16.86 -33.39 3.73
N SER A 477 -15.81 -32.66 3.38
CA SER A 477 -14.60 -32.49 4.18
C SER A 477 -14.92 -32.15 5.64
N SER A 478 -14.06 -32.54 6.54
CA SER A 478 -14.19 -32.46 8.00
C SER A 478 -14.50 -31.07 8.60
N ASN A 479 -14.68 -30.04 7.78
CA ASN A 479 -15.01 -28.69 8.20
C ASN A 479 -16.50 -28.34 8.14
N ASP A 480 -17.35 -29.19 7.56
CA ASP A 480 -18.79 -28.91 7.35
C ASP A 480 -19.71 -29.37 8.50
N LYS A 481 -19.16 -29.51 9.70
CA LYS A 481 -19.92 -29.98 10.86
C LYS A 481 -20.90 -28.95 11.41
N TYR A 482 -20.82 -27.69 10.96
CA TYR A 482 -21.59 -26.59 11.55
C TYR A 482 -22.17 -25.70 10.45
N LEU A 483 -23.42 -25.28 10.63
CA LEU A 483 -24.01 -24.24 9.79
C LEU A 483 -23.28 -22.92 10.03
N PRO A 484 -22.93 -22.16 8.98
CA PRO A 484 -22.36 -20.85 9.15
C PRO A 484 -23.38 -19.92 9.81
N TYR A 485 -22.92 -19.10 10.78
CA TYR A 485 -23.71 -18.00 11.28
C TYR A 485 -23.91 -16.95 10.19
N CYS A 486 -25.01 -16.23 10.27
CA CYS A 486 -25.30 -15.08 9.43
C CYS A 486 -25.55 -13.84 10.29
N PHE A 487 -25.51 -12.69 9.67
CA PHE A 487 -25.95 -11.46 10.32
C PHE A 487 -27.19 -10.88 9.66
N THR A 488 -28.00 -10.16 10.45
CA THR A 488 -29.24 -9.53 10.01
C THR A 488 -29.21 -8.04 10.31
N MET A 489 -29.75 -7.26 9.39
CA MET A 489 -30.02 -5.84 9.56
C MET A 489 -31.48 -5.57 9.09
N ASP A 490 -32.23 -4.78 9.85
CA ASP A 490 -33.56 -4.29 9.45
C ASP A 490 -34.51 -5.39 8.87
N LYS A 491 -34.46 -6.59 9.48
CA LYS A 491 -35.24 -7.80 9.08
C LYS A 491 -34.79 -8.50 7.80
N ALA A 492 -33.64 -8.12 7.22
CA ALA A 492 -33.05 -8.78 6.08
C ALA A 492 -31.81 -9.60 6.51
N THR A 493 -31.59 -10.75 5.90
CA THR A 493 -30.54 -11.70 6.28
C THR A 493 -29.38 -11.66 5.31
N TYR A 494 -28.19 -11.82 5.83
CA TYR A 494 -27.02 -11.67 5.00
C TYR A 494 -25.79 -12.36 5.53
N GLY A 495 -25.07 -12.96 4.61
CA GLY A 495 -23.70 -13.35 4.70
C GLY A 495 -23.34 -14.35 5.80
N ALA A 496 -22.40 -15.24 5.49
CA ALA A 496 -21.77 -16.10 6.47
C ALA A 496 -20.90 -15.27 7.43
N LEU A 497 -20.94 -15.61 8.71
CA LEU A 497 -20.07 -15.06 9.73
C LEU A 497 -19.11 -16.11 10.23
N PHE A 498 -17.83 -15.73 10.36
CA PHE A 498 -16.81 -16.58 10.96
C PHE A 498 -16.36 -16.00 12.29
N SER A 499 -16.42 -16.83 13.33
CA SER A 499 -15.94 -16.50 14.68
C SER A 499 -16.38 -15.14 15.24
N PRO A 500 -17.67 -14.80 15.24
CA PRO A 500 -18.16 -13.54 15.82
C PRO A 500 -18.05 -13.54 17.35
N CYS A 501 -18.13 -12.35 17.98
CA CYS A 501 -18.43 -12.18 19.38
C CYS A 501 -19.71 -11.37 19.58
N GLU A 502 -20.36 -11.55 20.73
CA GLU A 502 -21.51 -10.73 21.14
C GLU A 502 -21.01 -9.40 21.70
N ILE A 503 -21.61 -8.31 21.23
CA ILE A 503 -21.43 -6.97 21.84
C ILE A 503 -22.55 -6.71 22.82
N VAL A 504 -22.21 -6.63 24.10
CA VAL A 504 -23.18 -6.37 25.18
C VAL A 504 -23.09 -4.91 25.58
N ALA A 505 -24.08 -4.14 25.15
CA ALA A 505 -24.14 -2.71 25.45
C ALA A 505 -25.56 -2.17 25.38
N SER A 506 -25.83 -1.06 26.06
CA SER A 506 -27.01 -0.22 25.88
C SER A 506 -26.71 0.81 24.79
N GLY A 507 -27.19 0.58 23.57
CA GLY A 507 -26.93 1.45 22.44
C GLY A 507 -27.79 1.12 21.22
N GLU A 508 -27.51 1.78 20.11
CA GLU A 508 -28.15 1.52 18.83
C GLU A 508 -27.60 0.23 18.22
N VAL A 509 -28.44 -0.77 18.02
CA VAL A 509 -28.06 -2.04 17.39
C VAL A 509 -28.05 -1.85 15.88
N ASN A 510 -26.89 -1.99 15.27
CA ASN A 510 -26.69 -1.87 13.83
C ASN A 510 -26.87 -3.20 13.11
N ALA A 511 -26.43 -4.30 13.74
CA ALA A 511 -26.58 -5.65 13.22
C ALA A 511 -26.74 -6.67 14.35
N LEU A 512 -27.48 -7.72 14.07
CA LEU A 512 -27.64 -8.91 14.92
C LEU A 512 -26.91 -10.08 14.28
N PHE A 513 -26.30 -10.92 15.08
CA PHE A 513 -25.88 -12.20 14.57
C PHE A 513 -26.96 -13.27 14.83
N SER A 514 -27.11 -14.18 13.90
CA SER A 514 -28.27 -15.07 13.82
C SER A 514 -27.87 -16.43 13.28
N ILE A 515 -28.65 -17.46 13.61
CA ILE A 515 -28.55 -18.79 12.98
C ILE A 515 -29.14 -18.75 11.57
N ASN A 516 -30.23 -18.03 11.44
CA ASN A 516 -30.98 -17.83 10.19
C ASN A 516 -31.70 -16.47 10.27
N PRO A 517 -32.43 -16.04 9.21
CA PRO A 517 -33.12 -14.74 9.14
C PRO A 517 -34.05 -14.41 10.28
N THR A 518 -34.67 -15.43 10.86
CA THR A 518 -35.74 -15.27 11.83
C THR A 518 -35.35 -15.60 13.26
N THR A 519 -34.09 -16.05 13.48
CA THR A 519 -33.61 -16.48 14.79
C THR A 519 -32.37 -15.70 15.20
N PRO A 520 -32.50 -14.42 15.64
CA PRO A 520 -31.38 -13.65 16.17
C PRO A 520 -30.91 -14.28 17.47
N LEU A 521 -29.58 -14.28 17.66
CA LEU A 521 -28.94 -14.81 18.84
C LEU A 521 -28.42 -13.70 19.75
N ALA A 522 -27.75 -12.70 19.17
CA ALA A 522 -27.07 -11.67 19.93
C ALA A 522 -26.79 -10.41 19.09
N ASN A 523 -26.38 -9.33 19.75
CA ASN A 523 -25.93 -8.13 19.06
C ASN A 523 -24.55 -8.35 18.46
N LEU A 524 -24.42 -8.07 17.17
CA LEU A 524 -23.16 -8.17 16.41
C LEU A 524 -22.45 -6.83 16.29
N ALA A 525 -23.21 -5.76 16.04
CA ALA A 525 -22.67 -4.41 15.92
C ALA A 525 -23.57 -3.43 16.69
N VAL A 526 -22.94 -2.64 17.58
CA VAL A 526 -23.66 -1.69 18.45
C VAL A 526 -22.91 -0.36 18.48
N THR A 527 -23.65 0.74 18.34
CA THR A 527 -23.15 2.11 18.57
C THR A 527 -23.59 2.61 19.92
N VAL A 528 -22.64 3.02 20.75
CA VAL A 528 -22.88 3.53 22.10
C VAL A 528 -22.41 4.99 22.21
N PRO A 529 -23.16 5.87 22.91
CA PRO A 529 -22.66 7.19 23.28
C PRO A 529 -21.45 7.07 24.21
N TYR A 530 -20.44 7.94 24.03
CA TYR A 530 -19.29 8.00 24.90
C TYR A 530 -18.81 9.44 25.07
N GLY A 531 -19.11 10.05 26.22
CA GLY A 531 -18.91 11.49 26.41
C GLY A 531 -19.78 12.30 25.42
N SER A 532 -19.15 13.16 24.63
CA SER A 532 -19.78 13.92 23.56
C SER A 532 -19.74 13.24 22.18
N GLY A 533 -19.02 12.13 22.06
CA GLY A 533 -18.91 11.37 20.83
C GLY A 533 -19.53 9.98 20.93
N LYS A 534 -19.05 9.05 20.08
CA LYS A 534 -19.65 7.71 19.93
C LYS A 534 -18.57 6.65 19.69
N ILE A 535 -18.82 5.44 20.18
CA ILE A 535 -18.04 4.25 19.83
C ILE A 535 -18.98 3.24 19.17
N THR A 536 -18.59 2.71 18.00
CA THR A 536 -19.24 1.57 17.37
C THR A 536 -18.36 0.35 17.49
N ALA A 537 -18.87 -0.71 18.10
CA ALA A 537 -18.17 -2.00 18.19
C ALA A 537 -18.82 -2.98 17.19
N ILE A 538 -17.98 -3.64 16.37
CA ILE A 538 -18.36 -4.67 15.39
C ILE A 538 -17.68 -5.97 15.79
N GLY A 539 -18.45 -6.97 16.21
CA GLY A 539 -17.96 -8.19 16.83
C GLY A 539 -17.36 -9.25 15.88
N PHE A 540 -16.84 -8.86 14.71
CA PHE A 540 -16.19 -9.79 13.78
C PHE A 540 -15.19 -9.06 12.87
N ASP A 541 -14.24 -9.79 12.30
CA ASP A 541 -13.29 -9.25 11.33
C ASP A 541 -13.94 -9.00 9.98
N ILE A 542 -14.61 -7.85 9.86
CA ILE A 542 -15.29 -7.43 8.65
C ILE A 542 -14.30 -7.16 7.50
N GLY A 543 -13.06 -6.76 7.82
CA GLY A 543 -12.03 -6.46 6.84
C GLY A 543 -11.60 -7.71 6.07
N SER A 544 -11.11 -8.74 6.73
CA SER A 544 -10.71 -9.99 6.08
C SER A 544 -11.88 -10.65 5.36
N GLN A 545 -13.08 -10.63 5.95
CA GLN A 545 -14.28 -11.20 5.29
C GLN A 545 -14.64 -10.43 4.02
N TYR A 546 -14.51 -9.11 4.03
CA TYR A 546 -14.76 -8.30 2.83
C TYR A 546 -13.72 -8.55 1.74
N LEU A 547 -12.43 -8.63 2.09
CA LEU A 547 -11.38 -8.90 1.12
C LEU A 547 -11.59 -10.23 0.39
N ASN A 548 -12.00 -11.26 1.13
CA ASN A 548 -12.18 -12.62 0.60
C ASN A 548 -13.50 -12.83 -0.14
N GLY A 549 -14.54 -12.06 0.15
CA GLY A 549 -15.87 -12.29 -0.41
C GLY A 549 -16.56 -11.05 -0.98
N ALA A 550 -16.10 -9.84 -0.68
CA ALA A 550 -16.63 -8.55 -1.14
C ALA A 550 -18.17 -8.45 -1.08
N GLN A 551 -18.78 -9.04 -0.05
CA GLN A 551 -20.25 -9.12 0.07
C GLN A 551 -20.86 -7.73 0.17
N PHE A 552 -21.91 -7.48 -0.61
CA PHE A 552 -22.57 -6.17 -0.63
C PHE A 552 -23.12 -5.75 0.74
N MET A 553 -23.44 -6.70 1.60
CA MET A 553 -23.99 -6.43 2.93
C MET A 553 -22.97 -5.91 3.94
N HIS A 554 -21.70 -6.23 3.77
CA HIS A 554 -20.64 -5.56 4.54
C HIS A 554 -20.64 -4.05 4.21
N ARG A 555 -20.83 -3.71 2.92
CA ARG A 555 -20.95 -2.30 2.51
C ARG A 555 -22.19 -1.64 3.10
N GLU A 556 -23.35 -2.30 3.09
CA GLU A 556 -24.57 -1.75 3.67
C GLU A 556 -24.45 -1.54 5.18
N LEU A 557 -23.85 -2.49 5.91
CA LEU A 557 -23.61 -2.34 7.34
C LEU A 557 -22.68 -1.16 7.62
N MET A 558 -21.54 -1.08 6.93
CA MET A 558 -20.57 -0.02 7.16
C MET A 558 -21.14 1.35 6.74
N ARG A 559 -21.89 1.42 5.63
CA ARG A 559 -22.57 2.66 5.19
C ARG A 559 -23.61 3.13 6.20
N LYS A 560 -24.40 2.22 6.78
CA LYS A 560 -25.36 2.54 7.86
C LYS A 560 -24.64 3.12 9.06
N ILE A 561 -23.58 2.47 9.52
CA ILE A 561 -22.75 2.93 10.64
C ILE A 561 -22.17 4.31 10.35
N SER A 562 -21.45 4.47 9.26
CA SER A 562 -20.77 5.71 8.87
C SER A 562 -21.75 6.89 8.79
N ASN A 563 -22.88 6.72 8.09
CA ASN A 563 -23.93 7.74 7.98
C ASN A 563 -24.54 8.17 9.32
N SER A 564 -24.51 7.32 10.37
CA SER A 564 -25.01 7.63 11.71
C SER A 564 -24.00 8.35 12.60
N LEU A 565 -22.70 8.29 12.23
CA LEU A 565 -21.62 8.78 13.05
C LEU A 565 -21.16 10.19 12.71
N TYR A 566 -21.06 10.52 11.43
CA TYR A 566 -20.58 11.82 10.99
C TYR A 566 -21.16 12.22 9.64
N GLU A 567 -20.93 13.47 9.25
CA GLU A 567 -21.29 14.00 7.95
C GLU A 567 -20.04 14.22 7.09
N PRO A 568 -19.89 13.49 5.95
CA PRO A 568 -18.73 13.63 5.09
C PRO A 568 -18.79 14.91 4.25
N ILE A 569 -17.62 15.40 3.83
CA ILE A 569 -17.52 16.52 2.88
C ILE A 569 -18.15 16.19 1.52
N VAL A 570 -18.15 14.91 1.14
CA VAL A 570 -18.80 14.39 -0.08
C VAL A 570 -19.57 13.14 0.26
N LYS A 571 -20.84 13.12 -0.08
CA LYS A 571 -21.72 11.96 0.08
C LYS A 571 -22.23 11.48 -1.27
N ILE A 572 -22.15 10.17 -1.50
CA ILE A 572 -22.79 9.54 -2.65
C ILE A 572 -24.26 9.34 -2.32
N ASP A 573 -25.14 10.03 -3.04
CA ASP A 573 -26.60 9.84 -2.89
C ASP A 573 -27.10 8.69 -3.78
N SER A 574 -26.57 8.61 -5.01
CA SER A 574 -26.79 7.47 -5.90
C SER A 574 -25.68 7.33 -6.94
N ALA A 575 -25.40 6.10 -7.34
CA ALA A 575 -24.51 5.75 -8.44
C ALA A 575 -24.78 4.33 -8.91
N LEU A 576 -24.69 4.07 -10.21
CA LEU A 576 -24.72 2.71 -10.77
C LEU A 576 -23.29 2.20 -10.89
N GLY A 577 -22.74 1.68 -9.81
CA GLY A 577 -21.40 1.14 -9.70
C GLY A 577 -20.68 1.50 -8.40
N ARG A 578 -19.44 1.03 -8.25
CA ARG A 578 -18.58 1.37 -7.10
C ARG A 578 -17.76 2.61 -7.43
N LEU A 579 -17.80 3.58 -6.56
CA LEU A 579 -17.11 4.86 -6.71
C LEU A 579 -16.29 5.15 -5.45
N GLU A 580 -14.99 5.32 -5.63
CA GLU A 580 -14.08 5.78 -4.59
C GLU A 580 -13.99 7.31 -4.62
N ILE A 581 -14.02 7.94 -3.46
CA ILE A 581 -13.91 9.38 -3.29
C ILE A 581 -12.63 9.71 -2.52
N VAL A 582 -11.91 10.73 -2.99
CA VAL A 582 -10.83 11.38 -2.24
C VAL A 582 -10.98 12.89 -2.32
N ALA A 583 -11.06 13.54 -1.17
CA ALA A 583 -11.06 15.00 -1.08
C ALA A 583 -9.62 15.50 -0.87
N LEU A 584 -9.15 16.36 -1.77
CA LEU A 584 -7.81 16.95 -1.73
C LEU A 584 -7.85 18.46 -1.62
N ASN A 585 -6.86 19.04 -0.95
CA ASN A 585 -6.45 20.44 -1.11
C ASN A 585 -5.23 20.47 -2.03
N LYS A 586 -5.33 21.27 -3.11
CA LYS A 586 -4.23 21.52 -4.03
C LYS A 586 -4.23 22.98 -4.47
N ASP A 587 -3.10 23.67 -4.27
CA ASP A 587 -2.95 25.07 -4.67
C ASP A 587 -4.15 25.94 -4.21
N GLU A 588 -4.50 25.83 -2.91
CA GLU A 588 -5.63 26.50 -2.24
C GLU A 588 -7.04 26.16 -2.79
N LYS A 589 -7.12 25.19 -3.69
CA LYS A 589 -8.39 24.68 -4.24
C LYS A 589 -8.73 23.33 -3.66
N THR A 590 -10.01 23.07 -3.50
CA THR A 590 -10.52 21.76 -3.17
C THR A 590 -10.80 20.96 -4.44
N MET A 591 -10.23 19.77 -4.52
CA MET A 591 -10.42 18.80 -5.60
C MET A 591 -11.10 17.56 -5.04
N ILE A 592 -12.20 17.14 -5.64
CA ILE A 592 -12.84 15.88 -5.32
C ILE A 592 -12.49 14.87 -6.42
N GLN A 593 -11.67 13.90 -6.07
CA GLN A 593 -11.27 12.81 -6.94
C GLN A 593 -12.35 11.75 -6.94
N LEU A 594 -12.74 11.25 -8.09
CA LEU A 594 -13.77 10.25 -8.30
C LEU A 594 -13.17 9.11 -9.10
N VAL A 595 -12.85 7.99 -8.43
CA VAL A 595 -12.22 6.83 -9.05
C VAL A 595 -13.24 5.71 -9.22
N ASN A 596 -13.39 5.23 -10.44
CA ASN A 596 -14.22 4.08 -10.73
C ASN A 596 -13.55 2.81 -10.18
N ALA A 597 -14.12 2.24 -9.12
CA ALA A 597 -13.69 1.01 -8.48
C ALA A 597 -14.42 -0.24 -9.02
N GLY A 598 -14.97 -0.15 -10.23
CA GLY A 598 -15.56 -1.28 -10.95
C GLY A 598 -14.50 -2.23 -11.52
N GLY A 599 -14.94 -3.35 -12.08
CA GLY A 599 -14.07 -4.40 -12.58
C GLY A 599 -14.03 -5.63 -11.67
N SER A 600 -13.37 -6.68 -12.11
CA SER A 600 -13.28 -7.96 -11.40
C SER A 600 -12.32 -7.91 -10.21
N HIS A 601 -11.32 -7.01 -10.26
CA HIS A 601 -10.21 -6.93 -9.28
C HIS A 601 -9.64 -8.30 -8.96
N ALA A 602 -9.41 -9.03 -10.02
CA ALA A 602 -9.20 -10.44 -10.03
C ALA A 602 -8.17 -10.93 -9.02
N ASP A 603 -8.47 -12.06 -8.44
CA ASP A 603 -7.53 -12.92 -7.75
C ASP A 603 -6.46 -13.46 -8.73
N GLY A 604 -5.52 -14.26 -8.19
CA GLY A 604 -4.42 -14.82 -8.99
C GLY A 604 -4.81 -15.66 -10.21
N ALA A 605 -6.09 -16.03 -10.34
CA ALA A 605 -6.57 -16.89 -11.42
C ALA A 605 -7.07 -16.10 -12.64
N SER A 606 -7.35 -14.80 -12.48
CA SER A 606 -7.99 -14.04 -13.56
C SER A 606 -7.00 -13.44 -14.55
N ALA A 607 -7.51 -13.24 -15.75
CA ALA A 607 -6.90 -12.42 -16.76
C ALA A 607 -6.85 -10.93 -16.35
N THR A 608 -6.30 -10.11 -17.21
CA THR A 608 -6.31 -8.66 -17.03
C THR A 608 -7.70 -8.10 -17.36
N ASP A 609 -8.06 -6.99 -16.70
CA ASP A 609 -9.32 -6.28 -16.98
C ASP A 609 -9.17 -5.41 -18.23
N ASP A 610 -9.76 -5.80 -19.34
CA ASP A 610 -9.80 -5.03 -20.59
C ASP A 610 -11.02 -4.09 -20.65
N TYR A 611 -12.08 -4.41 -19.93
CA TYR A 611 -13.30 -3.62 -19.86
C TYR A 611 -13.71 -3.33 -18.42
N ILE A 612 -13.68 -2.07 -18.06
CA ILE A 612 -14.17 -1.58 -16.75
C ILE A 612 -15.47 -0.81 -17.02
N PRO A 613 -16.62 -1.31 -16.55
CA PRO A 613 -17.90 -0.62 -16.77
C PRO A 613 -17.87 0.79 -16.18
N PRO A 614 -18.36 1.82 -16.89
CA PRO A 614 -18.44 3.16 -16.32
C PRO A 614 -19.40 3.24 -15.16
N VAL A 615 -19.15 4.13 -14.20
CA VAL A 615 -20.11 4.49 -13.17
C VAL A 615 -21.05 5.53 -13.75
N LEU A 616 -22.36 5.24 -13.72
CA LEU A 616 -23.40 6.07 -14.35
C LEU A 616 -24.27 6.74 -13.28
N ASP A 617 -24.92 7.85 -13.68
CA ASP A 617 -25.95 8.56 -12.91
C ASP A 617 -25.51 8.91 -11.48
N VAL A 618 -24.28 9.41 -11.37
CA VAL A 618 -23.67 9.74 -10.07
C VAL A 618 -24.31 11.01 -9.53
N LYS A 619 -24.96 10.90 -8.38
CA LYS A 619 -25.48 12.04 -7.61
C LYS A 619 -24.70 12.18 -6.32
N LEU A 620 -24.19 13.38 -6.09
CA LEU A 620 -23.39 13.70 -4.92
C LEU A 620 -23.99 14.89 -4.17
N THR A 621 -23.89 14.83 -2.84
CA THR A 621 -24.10 15.97 -1.96
C THR A 621 -22.74 16.41 -1.39
N LEU A 622 -22.39 17.70 -1.60
CA LEU A 622 -21.18 18.30 -1.06
C LEU A 622 -21.55 19.19 0.14
N SER A 623 -20.87 18.96 1.27
CA SER A 623 -20.97 19.74 2.50
C SER A 623 -19.76 20.69 2.60
N LEU A 624 -19.84 21.84 1.94
CA LEU A 624 -18.77 22.84 1.88
C LEU A 624 -19.02 23.99 2.86
N SER A 625 -17.96 24.65 3.30
CA SER A 625 -18.04 25.81 4.22
C SER A 625 -18.65 27.06 3.57
N SER A 626 -18.68 27.14 2.24
CA SER A 626 -19.29 28.20 1.46
C SER A 626 -19.77 27.69 0.12
N THR A 627 -20.77 28.39 -0.46
CA THR A 627 -21.24 28.07 -1.81
C THR A 627 -20.16 28.37 -2.84
N PRO A 628 -19.81 27.41 -3.71
CA PRO A 628 -18.81 27.63 -4.76
C PRO A 628 -19.36 28.56 -5.87
N LYS A 629 -18.46 29.26 -6.52
CA LYS A 629 -18.81 30.01 -7.74
C LYS A 629 -19.14 29.07 -8.90
N LYS A 630 -18.34 28.00 -9.05
CA LYS A 630 -18.46 27.00 -10.11
C LYS A 630 -17.92 25.65 -9.64
N LEU A 631 -18.50 24.61 -10.20
CA LEU A 631 -17.93 23.24 -10.17
C LEU A 631 -17.50 22.89 -11.60
N ILE A 632 -16.25 22.46 -11.76
CA ILE A 632 -15.69 22.08 -13.05
C ILE A 632 -15.31 20.60 -13.03
N LEU A 633 -15.83 19.82 -13.97
CA LEU A 633 -15.42 18.43 -14.18
C LEU A 633 -14.13 18.42 -15.00
N GLN A 634 -13.07 17.89 -14.41
CA GLN A 634 -11.75 17.78 -14.99
C GLN A 634 -11.42 16.31 -15.31
N PRO A 635 -10.60 16.02 -16.33
CA PRO A 635 -9.79 16.95 -17.15
C PRO A 635 -10.55 17.65 -18.28
N GLU A 636 -11.83 17.35 -18.53
CA GLU A 636 -12.61 17.85 -19.68
C GLU A 636 -12.87 19.38 -19.63
N GLY A 637 -12.70 20.00 -18.47
CA GLY A 637 -12.97 21.43 -18.27
C GLY A 637 -14.46 21.80 -18.31
N LYS A 638 -15.36 20.83 -18.14
CA LYS A 638 -16.80 21.01 -18.26
C LYS A 638 -17.41 21.58 -16.99
N GLU A 639 -18.14 22.70 -17.08
CA GLU A 639 -18.90 23.23 -15.96
C GLU A 639 -20.07 22.30 -15.60
N LEU A 640 -20.18 21.96 -14.29
CA LEU A 640 -21.25 21.16 -13.74
C LEU A 640 -22.30 22.07 -13.11
N PRO A 641 -23.59 22.00 -13.55
CA PRO A 641 -24.66 22.66 -12.85
C PRO A 641 -24.89 22.01 -11.49
N PHE A 642 -25.23 22.81 -10.49
CA PHE A 642 -25.57 22.34 -9.16
C PHE A 642 -26.76 23.11 -8.60
N THR A 643 -27.40 22.53 -7.58
CA THR A 643 -28.49 23.17 -6.83
C THR A 643 -28.17 23.16 -5.34
N LEU A 644 -28.77 24.09 -4.61
CA LEU A 644 -28.70 24.07 -3.15
C LEU A 644 -29.85 23.21 -2.60
N THR A 645 -29.53 22.32 -1.68
CA THR A 645 -30.52 21.57 -0.90
C THR A 645 -31.16 22.51 0.12
N PRO A 646 -32.30 22.13 0.73
CA PRO A 646 -32.96 22.92 1.79
C PRO A 646 -32.02 23.24 2.97
N ASN A 647 -31.04 22.38 3.23
CA ASN A 647 -30.06 22.53 4.30
C ASN A 647 -28.78 23.30 3.86
N GLY A 648 -28.80 23.96 2.69
CA GLY A 648 -27.70 24.76 2.18
C GLY A 648 -26.52 23.96 1.60
N LYS A 649 -26.65 22.65 1.47
CA LYS A 649 -25.63 21.80 0.82
C LYS A 649 -25.76 21.86 -0.69
N ILE A 650 -24.75 21.40 -1.39
CA ILE A 650 -24.69 21.43 -2.84
C ILE A 650 -25.03 20.05 -3.39
N SER A 651 -26.05 19.96 -4.23
CA SER A 651 -26.38 18.75 -4.99
C SER A 651 -25.87 18.89 -6.43
N VAL A 652 -25.08 17.92 -6.87
CA VAL A 652 -24.49 17.85 -8.22
C VAL A 652 -24.68 16.47 -8.82
N SER A 653 -24.92 16.42 -10.14
CA SER A 653 -25.06 15.18 -10.90
C SER A 653 -24.00 15.08 -11.98
N ILE A 654 -23.39 13.89 -12.09
CA ILE A 654 -22.40 13.54 -13.11
C ILE A 654 -22.97 12.36 -13.89
N PRO A 655 -23.23 12.51 -15.20
CA PRO A 655 -23.88 11.45 -15.98
C PRO A 655 -23.03 10.18 -16.10
N ARG A 656 -21.69 10.34 -16.15
CA ARG A 656 -20.78 9.22 -16.44
C ARG A 656 -19.38 9.49 -15.91
N ILE A 657 -18.79 8.48 -15.28
CA ILE A 657 -17.37 8.43 -14.90
C ILE A 657 -16.80 7.14 -15.50
N ASP A 658 -15.84 7.27 -16.42
CA ASP A 658 -15.20 6.11 -17.04
C ASP A 658 -14.21 5.45 -16.08
N LEU A 659 -13.09 6.07 -15.79
CA LEU A 659 -12.09 5.56 -14.84
C LEU A 659 -11.80 6.54 -13.72
N HIS A 660 -11.53 7.82 -14.07
CA HIS A 660 -11.17 8.84 -13.10
C HIS A 660 -11.59 10.21 -13.58
N SER A 661 -12.43 10.88 -12.82
CA SER A 661 -12.85 12.27 -13.01
C SER A 661 -12.61 13.07 -11.74
N ILE A 662 -12.51 14.41 -11.88
CA ILE A 662 -12.18 15.28 -10.77
C ILE A 662 -13.15 16.46 -10.76
N ILE A 663 -13.75 16.78 -9.62
CA ILE A 663 -14.52 18.01 -9.45
C ILE A 663 -13.57 19.07 -8.87
N GLU A 664 -13.21 20.07 -9.67
CA GLU A 664 -12.53 21.27 -9.19
C GLU A 664 -13.56 22.24 -8.62
N ILE A 665 -13.43 22.59 -7.35
CA ILE A 665 -14.30 23.52 -6.65
C ILE A 665 -13.69 24.93 -6.72
N LYS A 666 -14.30 25.81 -7.49
CA LYS A 666 -13.88 27.23 -7.59
C LYS A 666 -14.68 28.09 -6.59
N LYS A 667 -13.97 28.65 -5.62
CA LYS A 667 -14.53 29.62 -4.67
C LYS A 667 -14.64 30.99 -5.34
N GLU A 668 -15.47 31.89 -4.81
CA GLU A 668 -15.38 33.32 -5.19
C GLU A 668 -14.00 33.84 -4.77
N SER A 669 -13.33 34.56 -5.66
CA SER A 669 -12.16 35.33 -5.27
C SER A 669 -12.60 36.40 -4.28
N LEU A 670 -12.04 36.36 -3.07
CA LEU A 670 -12.18 37.40 -2.08
C LEU A 670 -11.77 38.76 -2.67
#